data_607852870917278d00edb1258eceaef8
#
_entry.id   607852870917278d00edb1258eceaef8
#
_cell.length_a   1.000
_cell.length_b   1.000
_cell.length_c   1.000
_cell.angle_alpha   90.00
_cell.angle_beta   90.00
_cell.angle_gamma   90.00
#
_symmetry.space_group_name_H-M   'P 1'
#
loop_
_entity.id
_entity.type
_entity.pdbx_description
1 polymer ?
#
loop_
_entity_poly.entity_id
_entity_poly.type
_entity_poly.pdbx_seq_one_letter_code
_entity_poly.pdbx_strand_id
1 'polypeptide(L)'
;MALPNKPKGELDAVANPEVVEHTCDVLIVGGGMAACGTAFEIGKWAPADMKIILCDKAALERSGAVAQGLSAINTYIGENPIEDYVKMVRNDLMGVVREDLIYDLGRHVDDSVKLFEEWGLPVWKKADDGSNLDGAKPAKTLREGGTPVRTGKWQIMINGESYKCIVAEPAKKALGDENIMERIFIVKMLLDKNKENTIAGAVGFSTRENKVHVFTCKAAMVACGGAVNIFRPRSTGEGKGRAWYPIWNAGSTYTMCAQVGATLTMMENRFTPARFKDGYGPVGAWFLLFKAKVSNGLGEFYAMGDSAKEELQKFMPYGASAVTPTCLRNHLMVNEYKAGRGPIYMATDIALNAFLDEAREAGKSEKEVKKIWKHLESEAWEDFLDMSVGQAGLWAGQNCEPEKVGSEIMPTEPYMLGSHSGCCGIWVSGPEEDWVPDVANDSRAHKYKWGYNRMTTVDGLFTAGDGVGASGHKFSSGSHAEGRQCAKMMVRYCRDNDHTPEIAQSAQELADEIYAPVKLYLEHVGASTHADVNPNYCKPAGIMMRLMKATDEYGGGVATYYMTSGKLLGICMDLLEMLREDAALMGAGDLHELMRAWENYHRIWCVEAHIRHIQFREESRYPGFYYRSDFPNVDDENWKCFVNSTFDPKTEEWKCEKVEVVNIVETDPWL
;
A
#
# COMPACT_ATOMS: atom_id res chain seq x y z
N MET A 1 24.16 -20.72 22.51
CA MET A 1 23.00 -21.45 23.05
C MET A 1 22.02 -21.63 21.91
N ALA A 2 21.78 -22.83 21.41
CA ALA A 2 20.76 -23.06 20.40
C ALA A 2 19.39 -22.76 21.02
N LEU A 3 18.57 -21.95 20.34
CA LEU A 3 17.21 -21.71 20.79
C LEU A 3 16.44 -23.03 20.80
N PRO A 4 15.81 -23.42 21.92
CA PRO A 4 15.33 -24.77 22.13
C PRO A 4 14.14 -25.21 21.26
N ASN A 5 13.61 -24.37 20.38
CA ASN A 5 12.37 -24.62 19.63
C ASN A 5 12.46 -24.35 18.12
N LYS A 6 13.64 -24.30 17.54
CA LYS A 6 13.73 -24.32 16.06
C LYS A 6 13.48 -25.75 15.61
N PRO A 7 12.45 -26.05 14.81
CA PRO A 7 12.29 -27.39 14.23
C PRO A 7 13.57 -27.71 13.46
N LYS A 8 14.31 -28.73 13.90
CA LYS A 8 15.51 -29.15 13.19
C LYS A 8 15.06 -29.88 11.92
N GLY A 9 15.56 -29.42 10.80
CA GLY A 9 15.51 -30.14 9.53
C GLY A 9 14.49 -29.67 8.49
N GLU A 10 13.35 -29.09 8.86
CA GLU A 10 12.32 -28.69 7.87
C GLU A 10 12.54 -27.29 7.25
N LEU A 11 13.27 -26.42 7.90
CA LEU A 11 13.53 -25.06 7.43
C LEU A 11 14.98 -24.78 7.05
N ASP A 12 15.90 -25.73 7.29
CA ASP A 12 17.29 -25.56 6.94
C ASP A 12 17.45 -25.57 5.41
N ALA A 13 18.15 -24.59 4.88
CA ALA A 13 18.36 -24.48 3.45
C ALA A 13 19.45 -25.46 2.97
N VAL A 14 19.27 -26.04 1.79
CA VAL A 14 20.21 -26.94 1.13
C VAL A 14 20.80 -26.32 -0.13
N ALA A 15 22.03 -26.71 -0.49
CA ALA A 15 22.69 -26.12 -1.65
C ALA A 15 22.00 -26.40 -3.00
N ASN A 16 21.35 -27.54 -3.10
CA ASN A 16 20.69 -27.99 -4.34
C ASN A 16 19.20 -28.26 -4.05
N PRO A 17 18.34 -27.26 -4.25
CA PRO A 17 16.90 -27.44 -4.09
C PRO A 17 16.31 -28.31 -5.22
N GLU A 18 15.16 -28.93 -4.95
CA GLU A 18 14.34 -29.52 -6.01
C GLU A 18 13.83 -28.41 -6.94
N VAL A 19 13.88 -28.64 -8.25
CA VAL A 19 13.34 -27.71 -9.25
C VAL A 19 12.05 -28.29 -9.82
N VAL A 20 10.98 -27.49 -9.74
CA VAL A 20 9.64 -27.88 -10.20
C VAL A 20 9.17 -26.89 -11.26
N GLU A 21 8.86 -27.39 -12.43
CA GLU A 21 8.38 -26.59 -13.55
C GLU A 21 6.85 -26.67 -13.67
N HIS A 22 6.22 -25.53 -13.93
CA HIS A 22 4.78 -25.38 -14.10
C HIS A 22 4.48 -24.65 -15.41
N THR A 23 3.39 -25.05 -16.05
CA THR A 23 2.85 -24.34 -17.20
C THR A 23 1.41 -23.94 -16.92
N CYS A 24 1.06 -22.68 -17.17
CA CYS A 24 -0.29 -22.15 -17.07
C CYS A 24 -0.55 -21.12 -18.16
N ASP A 25 -1.80 -20.73 -18.37
CA ASP A 25 -2.14 -19.61 -19.24
C ASP A 25 -2.02 -18.30 -18.47
N VAL A 26 -2.50 -18.27 -17.23
CA VAL A 26 -2.47 -17.08 -16.36
C VAL A 26 -1.81 -17.39 -15.02
N LEU A 27 -0.85 -16.55 -14.63
CA LEU A 27 -0.20 -16.57 -13.34
C LEU A 27 -0.61 -15.34 -12.51
N ILE A 28 -1.17 -15.56 -11.32
CA ILE A 28 -1.51 -14.51 -10.37
C ILE A 28 -0.45 -14.52 -9.25
N VAL A 29 0.29 -13.42 -9.11
CA VAL A 29 1.38 -13.28 -8.13
C VAL A 29 0.96 -12.34 -7.01
N GLY A 30 0.81 -12.89 -5.81
CA GLY A 30 0.34 -12.22 -4.60
C GLY A 30 -0.99 -12.78 -4.11
N GLY A 31 -1.30 -12.54 -2.82
CA GLY A 31 -2.50 -13.04 -2.17
C GLY A 31 -3.33 -11.95 -1.47
N GLY A 32 -3.09 -10.65 -1.78
CA GLY A 32 -3.83 -9.53 -1.22
C GLY A 32 -5.22 -9.35 -1.82
N MET A 33 -5.84 -8.21 -1.57
CA MET A 33 -7.21 -7.91 -2.05
C MET A 33 -7.33 -7.95 -3.57
N ALA A 34 -6.35 -7.42 -4.30
CA ALA A 34 -6.34 -7.46 -5.76
C ALA A 34 -6.31 -8.90 -6.30
N ALA A 35 -5.43 -9.74 -5.76
CA ALA A 35 -5.36 -11.15 -6.15
C ALA A 35 -6.64 -11.93 -5.81
N CYS A 36 -7.27 -11.66 -4.64
CA CYS A 36 -8.56 -12.24 -4.31
C CYS A 36 -9.66 -11.81 -5.29
N GLY A 37 -9.69 -10.53 -5.68
CA GLY A 37 -10.62 -10.03 -6.70
C GLY A 37 -10.41 -10.71 -8.04
N THR A 38 -9.16 -10.89 -8.45
CA THR A 38 -8.80 -11.59 -9.69
C THR A 38 -9.22 -13.06 -9.62
N ALA A 39 -8.86 -13.77 -8.55
CA ALA A 39 -9.18 -15.18 -8.38
C ALA A 39 -10.70 -15.43 -8.37
N PHE A 40 -11.46 -14.55 -7.71
CA PHE A 40 -12.92 -14.64 -7.70
C PHE A 40 -13.55 -14.43 -9.08
N GLU A 41 -13.08 -13.43 -9.82
CA GLU A 41 -13.70 -13.01 -11.07
C GLU A 41 -13.27 -13.83 -12.28
N ILE A 42 -12.02 -14.35 -12.29
CA ILE A 42 -11.42 -14.94 -13.48
C ILE A 42 -12.17 -16.16 -13.99
N GLY A 43 -12.74 -16.95 -13.08
CA GLY A 43 -13.55 -18.12 -13.43
C GLY A 43 -14.84 -17.80 -14.21
N LYS A 44 -15.30 -16.54 -14.17
CA LYS A 44 -16.46 -16.10 -14.97
C LYS A 44 -16.13 -15.85 -16.44
N TRP A 45 -14.85 -15.59 -16.75
CA TRP A 45 -14.38 -15.20 -18.07
C TRP A 45 -13.53 -16.27 -18.74
N ALA A 46 -12.82 -17.08 -17.94
CA ALA A 46 -11.92 -18.12 -18.43
C ALA A 46 -12.72 -19.30 -19.02
N PRO A 47 -12.33 -19.82 -20.18
CA PRO A 47 -12.82 -21.11 -20.63
C PRO A 47 -12.36 -22.22 -19.69
N ALA A 48 -13.10 -23.34 -19.66
CA ALA A 48 -12.88 -24.43 -18.70
C ALA A 48 -11.51 -25.11 -18.81
N ASP A 49 -10.86 -25.00 -19.96
CA ASP A 49 -9.53 -25.57 -20.25
C ASP A 49 -8.38 -24.60 -19.96
N MET A 50 -8.67 -23.35 -19.62
CA MET A 50 -7.65 -22.37 -19.27
C MET A 50 -7.05 -22.68 -17.91
N LYS A 51 -5.75 -22.87 -17.88
CA LYS A 51 -5.02 -23.17 -16.65
C LYS A 51 -4.57 -21.90 -15.95
N ILE A 52 -5.01 -21.73 -14.71
CA ILE A 52 -4.73 -20.54 -13.88
C ILE A 52 -4.02 -20.99 -12.62
N ILE A 53 -2.94 -20.33 -12.24
CA ILE A 53 -2.23 -20.57 -10.97
C ILE A 53 -2.12 -19.26 -10.21
N LEU A 54 -2.41 -19.32 -8.90
CA LEU A 54 -2.15 -18.22 -7.96
C LEU A 54 -1.02 -18.62 -7.01
N CYS A 55 0.00 -17.76 -6.89
CA CYS A 55 1.09 -17.94 -5.94
C CYS A 55 1.09 -16.84 -4.89
N ASP A 56 1.11 -17.22 -3.62
CA ASP A 56 1.28 -16.29 -2.50
C ASP A 56 2.41 -16.70 -1.56
N LYS A 57 3.19 -15.73 -1.13
CA LYS A 57 4.28 -15.89 -0.16
C LYS A 57 3.80 -16.33 1.24
N ALA A 58 2.55 -16.02 1.57
CA ALA A 58 1.89 -16.34 2.84
C ALA A 58 0.73 -17.32 2.64
N ALA A 59 -0.23 -17.35 3.54
CA ALA A 59 -1.52 -18.00 3.35
C ALA A 59 -2.53 -16.96 2.85
N LEU A 60 -3.38 -17.34 1.91
CA LEU A 60 -4.27 -16.40 1.21
C LEU A 60 -5.19 -15.63 2.19
N GLU A 61 -5.73 -16.29 3.21
CA GLU A 61 -6.58 -15.67 4.22
C GLU A 61 -5.85 -14.74 5.20
N ARG A 62 -4.50 -14.75 5.18
CA ARG A 62 -3.65 -13.93 6.07
C ARG A 62 -2.68 -13.05 5.30
N SER A 63 -2.84 -12.94 3.99
CA SER A 63 -1.97 -12.16 3.13
C SER A 63 -2.49 -10.75 2.89
N GLY A 64 -1.56 -9.81 2.74
CA GLY A 64 -1.82 -8.42 2.42
C GLY A 64 -2.20 -7.53 3.62
N ALA A 65 -2.37 -6.23 3.35
CA ALA A 65 -2.62 -5.21 4.36
C ALA A 65 -3.92 -5.41 5.14
N VAL A 66 -4.96 -5.88 4.47
CA VAL A 66 -6.28 -6.10 5.08
C VAL A 66 -6.25 -7.17 6.18
N ALA A 67 -5.31 -8.12 6.10
CA ALA A 67 -5.13 -9.14 7.14
C ALA A 67 -4.64 -8.59 8.50
N GLN A 68 -4.30 -7.31 8.57
CA GLN A 68 -3.93 -6.63 9.82
C GLN A 68 -5.12 -5.99 10.55
N GLY A 69 -6.35 -6.20 10.09
CA GLY A 69 -7.54 -5.68 10.75
C GLY A 69 -7.84 -4.23 10.39
N LEU A 70 -7.96 -3.91 9.10
CA LEU A 70 -8.42 -2.58 8.67
C LEU A 70 -9.90 -2.40 8.96
N SER A 71 -10.24 -1.32 9.64
CA SER A 71 -11.58 -1.03 10.15
C SER A 71 -12.44 -0.15 9.23
N ALA A 72 -11.92 0.24 8.07
CA ALA A 72 -12.65 1.12 7.16
C ALA A 72 -12.38 0.80 5.69
N ILE A 73 -13.41 0.99 4.87
CA ILE A 73 -13.33 1.07 3.41
C ILE A 73 -13.34 2.55 3.06
N ASN A 74 -12.25 3.03 2.43
CA ASN A 74 -12.08 4.43 2.06
C ASN A 74 -11.99 4.55 0.55
N THR A 75 -13.12 4.75 -0.14
CA THR A 75 -13.15 4.84 -1.59
C THR A 75 -14.45 5.45 -2.07
N TYR A 76 -14.72 5.34 -3.38
CA TYR A 76 -16.00 5.71 -3.95
C TYR A 76 -17.16 4.95 -3.30
N ILE A 77 -18.28 5.66 -3.15
CA ILE A 77 -19.53 5.12 -2.63
C ILE A 77 -20.62 5.44 -3.66
N GLY A 78 -21.31 4.42 -4.15
CA GLY A 78 -22.20 4.47 -5.30
C GLY A 78 -23.38 5.45 -5.25
N GLU A 79 -23.63 6.10 -4.12
CA GLU A 79 -24.65 7.15 -3.97
C GLU A 79 -24.16 8.55 -4.37
N ASN A 80 -22.85 8.68 -4.64
CA ASN A 80 -22.23 9.96 -4.98
C ASN A 80 -21.92 10.02 -6.48
N PRO A 81 -21.85 11.22 -7.09
CA PRO A 81 -21.34 11.36 -8.46
C PRO A 81 -19.89 10.89 -8.58
N ILE A 82 -19.58 10.16 -9.65
CA ILE A 82 -18.20 9.65 -9.89
C ILE A 82 -17.27 10.85 -10.11
N GLU A 83 -17.73 11.89 -10.76
CA GLU A 83 -17.00 13.14 -11.00
C GLU A 83 -16.50 13.78 -9.69
N ASP A 84 -17.33 13.77 -8.66
CA ASP A 84 -16.94 14.27 -7.33
C ASP A 84 -15.83 13.43 -6.71
N TYR A 85 -15.85 12.12 -6.95
CA TYR A 85 -14.79 11.23 -6.50
C TYR A 85 -13.46 11.51 -7.24
N VAL A 86 -13.53 11.69 -8.56
CA VAL A 86 -12.36 12.07 -9.37
C VAL A 86 -11.77 13.41 -8.88
N LYS A 87 -12.62 14.42 -8.65
CA LYS A 87 -12.21 15.73 -8.14
C LYS A 87 -11.58 15.64 -6.75
N MET A 88 -12.12 14.82 -5.85
CA MET A 88 -11.55 14.58 -4.52
C MET A 88 -10.17 13.96 -4.62
N VAL A 89 -9.98 12.95 -5.46
CA VAL A 89 -8.66 12.30 -5.64
C VAL A 89 -7.67 13.27 -6.31
N ARG A 90 -8.11 14.03 -7.33
CA ARG A 90 -7.30 15.09 -7.95
C ARG A 90 -6.78 16.08 -6.91
N ASN A 91 -7.68 16.54 -6.03
CA ASN A 91 -7.29 17.47 -4.98
C ASN A 91 -6.29 16.85 -3.99
N ASP A 92 -6.54 15.64 -3.51
CA ASP A 92 -5.66 14.97 -2.54
C ASP A 92 -4.27 14.68 -3.12
N LEU A 93 -4.17 14.45 -4.43
CA LEU A 93 -2.93 14.24 -5.17
C LEU A 93 -2.36 15.54 -5.80
N MET A 94 -2.82 16.69 -5.35
CA MET A 94 -2.35 18.01 -5.76
C MET A 94 -2.25 18.16 -7.30
N GLY A 95 -3.30 17.73 -7.99
CA GLY A 95 -3.48 17.93 -9.44
C GLY A 95 -2.84 16.89 -10.35
N VAL A 96 -2.08 15.93 -9.82
CA VAL A 96 -1.38 14.91 -10.62
C VAL A 96 -2.00 13.54 -10.41
N VAL A 97 -2.93 13.16 -11.29
CA VAL A 97 -3.69 11.91 -11.20
C VAL A 97 -4.15 11.41 -12.57
N ARG A 98 -4.19 10.10 -12.75
CA ARG A 98 -4.79 9.39 -13.90
C ARG A 98 -6.30 9.33 -13.70
N GLU A 99 -7.01 10.36 -14.16
CA GLU A 99 -8.46 10.47 -13.99
C GLU A 99 -9.23 9.39 -14.74
N ASP A 100 -8.71 8.92 -15.85
CA ASP A 100 -9.26 7.79 -16.59
C ASP A 100 -9.33 6.51 -15.72
N LEU A 101 -8.27 6.23 -14.95
CA LEU A 101 -8.22 5.09 -14.04
C LEU A 101 -9.14 5.27 -12.82
N ILE A 102 -9.23 6.50 -12.29
CA ILE A 102 -10.08 6.79 -11.12
C ILE A 102 -11.56 6.73 -11.52
N TYR A 103 -11.91 7.27 -12.67
CA TYR A 103 -13.27 7.22 -13.19
C TYR A 103 -13.72 5.76 -13.43
N ASP A 104 -12.88 4.98 -14.10
CA ASP A 104 -13.11 3.56 -14.34
C ASP A 104 -13.26 2.78 -13.01
N LEU A 105 -12.42 3.06 -12.03
CA LEU A 105 -12.53 2.47 -10.70
C LEU A 105 -13.88 2.82 -10.04
N GLY A 106 -14.32 4.06 -10.11
CA GLY A 106 -15.59 4.51 -9.53
C GLY A 106 -16.81 3.74 -10.07
N ARG A 107 -16.73 3.24 -11.28
CA ARG A 107 -17.79 2.41 -11.87
C ARG A 107 -17.88 0.98 -11.33
N HIS A 108 -16.82 0.48 -10.71
CA HIS A 108 -16.70 -0.94 -10.36
C HIS A 108 -16.48 -1.21 -8.87
N VAL A 109 -16.08 -0.21 -8.09
CA VAL A 109 -15.69 -0.43 -6.69
C VAL A 109 -16.89 -0.74 -5.80
N ASP A 110 -18.05 -0.16 -6.06
CA ASP A 110 -19.27 -0.39 -5.27
C ASP A 110 -19.76 -1.83 -5.41
N ASP A 111 -19.57 -2.44 -6.58
CA ASP A 111 -19.87 -3.87 -6.78
C ASP A 111 -19.01 -4.77 -5.91
N SER A 112 -17.75 -4.41 -5.68
CA SER A 112 -16.89 -5.16 -4.75
C SER A 112 -17.35 -5.03 -3.30
N VAL A 113 -17.81 -3.85 -2.88
CA VAL A 113 -18.36 -3.65 -1.54
C VAL A 113 -19.63 -4.46 -1.34
N LYS A 114 -20.54 -4.49 -2.34
CA LYS A 114 -21.76 -5.33 -2.31
C LYS A 114 -21.43 -6.81 -2.17
N LEU A 115 -20.41 -7.31 -2.91
CA LEU A 115 -19.95 -8.69 -2.76
C LEU A 115 -19.46 -8.99 -1.34
N PHE A 116 -18.71 -8.06 -0.72
CA PHE A 116 -18.25 -8.26 0.66
C PHE A 116 -19.39 -8.39 1.64
N GLU A 117 -20.46 -7.60 1.46
CA GLU A 117 -21.67 -7.70 2.26
C GLU A 117 -22.39 -9.04 2.04
N GLU A 118 -22.53 -9.48 0.79
CA GLU A 118 -23.13 -10.78 0.43
C GLU A 118 -22.33 -11.94 1.05
N TRP A 119 -21.01 -11.80 1.17
CA TRP A 119 -20.14 -12.79 1.80
C TRP A 119 -20.15 -12.72 3.33
N GLY A 120 -20.89 -11.78 3.91
CA GLY A 120 -21.09 -11.64 5.35
C GLY A 120 -20.15 -10.70 6.07
N LEU A 121 -19.46 -9.78 5.35
CA LEU A 121 -18.70 -8.72 6.02
C LEU A 121 -19.66 -7.76 6.74
N PRO A 122 -19.52 -7.56 8.04
CA PRO A 122 -20.26 -6.53 8.75
C PRO A 122 -19.84 -5.13 8.26
N VAL A 123 -20.68 -4.53 7.43
CA VAL A 123 -20.49 -3.18 6.90
C VAL A 123 -21.41 -2.23 7.65
N TRP A 124 -20.85 -1.17 8.21
CA TRP A 124 -21.59 -0.17 8.97
C TRP A 124 -22.30 0.77 8.01
N LYS A 125 -23.61 0.63 7.92
CA LYS A 125 -24.49 1.35 6.99
C LYS A 125 -25.44 2.29 7.72
N LYS A 126 -26.47 2.74 6.99
CA LYS A 126 -27.61 3.45 7.54
C LYS A 126 -28.32 2.66 8.63
N ALA A 127 -28.92 3.37 9.58
CA ALA A 127 -29.81 2.77 10.57
C ALA A 127 -30.97 2.03 9.90
N ASP A 128 -31.55 1.04 10.60
CA ASP A 128 -32.66 0.21 10.10
C ASP A 128 -33.89 1.02 9.66
N ASP A 129 -34.06 2.25 10.16
CA ASP A 129 -35.12 3.17 9.77
C ASP A 129 -34.82 3.95 8.46
N GLY A 130 -33.69 3.65 7.81
CA GLY A 130 -33.23 4.31 6.60
C GLY A 130 -32.70 5.72 6.80
N SER A 131 -32.61 6.21 8.04
CA SER A 131 -32.05 7.53 8.31
C SER A 131 -30.56 7.57 7.98
N ASN A 132 -30.14 8.64 7.32
CA ASN A 132 -28.75 8.92 7.10
C ASN A 132 -28.09 9.27 8.44
N LEU A 133 -27.31 8.37 8.99
CA LEU A 133 -26.39 8.70 10.07
C LEU A 133 -25.11 9.38 9.54
N ASP A 134 -25.16 9.83 8.28
CA ASP A 134 -24.13 10.62 7.66
C ASP A 134 -23.97 11.94 8.42
N GLY A 135 -22.82 12.06 9.05
CA GLY A 135 -22.08 13.27 9.32
C GLY A 135 -22.75 14.52 9.90
N ALA A 136 -24.03 14.71 9.67
CA ALA A 136 -24.75 15.89 10.07
C ALA A 136 -25.42 15.78 11.46
N LYS A 137 -25.59 14.58 11.97
CA LYS A 137 -26.01 14.36 13.37
C LYS A 137 -24.98 13.46 14.03
N PRO A 138 -24.38 13.86 15.16
CA PRO A 138 -23.61 12.92 15.95
C PRO A 138 -24.53 11.73 16.24
N ALA A 139 -24.07 10.52 15.93
CA ALA A 139 -24.72 9.34 16.44
C ALA A 139 -24.86 9.53 17.95
N LYS A 140 -26.04 9.34 18.49
CA LYS A 140 -26.27 9.49 19.94
C LYS A 140 -25.48 8.46 20.73
N THR A 141 -25.10 7.38 20.06
CA THR A 141 -24.18 6.37 20.51
C THR A 141 -23.31 5.97 19.32
N LEU A 142 -22.10 5.47 19.57
CA LEU A 142 -21.18 5.01 18.51
C LEU A 142 -21.75 3.81 17.79
N ARG A 143 -22.59 3.02 18.48
CA ARG A 143 -23.33 1.87 17.96
C ARG A 143 -24.74 1.83 18.56
N GLU A 144 -25.64 2.55 17.99
CA GLU A 144 -27.02 2.49 18.44
C GLU A 144 -27.65 1.13 18.09
N GLY A 145 -27.89 0.30 19.11
CA GLY A 145 -28.49 -1.02 18.96
C GLY A 145 -27.64 -2.07 18.22
N GLY A 146 -26.33 -1.85 18.08
CA GLY A 146 -25.45 -2.76 17.33
C GLY A 146 -25.61 -2.70 15.81
N THR A 147 -26.38 -1.75 15.27
CA THR A 147 -26.59 -1.58 13.85
C THR A 147 -25.39 -0.87 13.20
N PRO A 148 -24.76 -1.45 12.18
CA PRO A 148 -23.67 -0.81 11.45
C PRO A 148 -24.10 0.51 10.81
N VAL A 149 -23.25 1.52 10.86
CA VAL A 149 -23.54 2.87 10.41
C VAL A 149 -22.52 3.32 9.37
N ARG A 150 -22.99 3.86 8.24
CA ARG A 150 -22.16 4.50 7.26
C ARG A 150 -21.71 5.87 7.76
N THR A 151 -20.40 6.14 7.70
CA THR A 151 -19.81 7.39 8.15
C THR A 151 -19.06 8.09 7.02
N GLY A 152 -19.48 9.29 6.65
CA GLY A 152 -18.80 10.12 5.65
C GLY A 152 -19.09 9.76 4.17
N LYS A 153 -18.71 10.71 3.30
CA LYS A 153 -19.01 10.66 1.87
C LYS A 153 -18.25 9.54 1.13
N TRP A 154 -17.01 9.26 1.56
CA TRP A 154 -16.09 8.33 0.91
C TRP A 154 -15.61 7.21 1.83
N GLN A 155 -16.38 6.92 2.87
CA GLN A 155 -15.92 6.01 3.90
C GLN A 155 -17.05 5.20 4.51
N ILE A 156 -16.78 3.90 4.72
CA ILE A 156 -17.68 2.97 5.39
C ILE A 156 -16.87 2.28 6.48
N MET A 157 -17.41 2.23 7.70
CA MET A 157 -16.84 1.46 8.80
C MET A 157 -17.18 -0.01 8.65
N ILE A 158 -16.24 -0.89 9.00
CA ILE A 158 -16.37 -2.34 8.89
C ILE A 158 -15.72 -3.04 10.09
N ASN A 159 -16.07 -4.30 10.32
CA ASN A 159 -15.28 -5.16 11.19
C ASN A 159 -14.02 -5.62 10.45
N GLY A 160 -12.86 -5.12 10.88
CA GLY A 160 -11.59 -5.33 10.20
C GLY A 160 -10.97 -6.72 10.42
N GLU A 161 -11.26 -7.39 11.53
CA GLU A 161 -10.59 -8.66 11.89
C GLU A 161 -10.98 -9.83 10.98
N SER A 162 -12.25 -9.91 10.63
CA SER A 162 -12.79 -10.97 9.76
C SER A 162 -12.65 -10.66 8.27
N TYR A 163 -12.38 -9.41 7.92
CA TYR A 163 -12.45 -8.91 6.54
C TYR A 163 -11.64 -9.76 5.55
N LYS A 164 -10.36 -9.99 5.84
CA LYS A 164 -9.52 -10.74 4.89
C LYS A 164 -9.95 -12.17 4.70
N CYS A 165 -10.37 -12.86 5.77
CA CYS A 165 -10.87 -14.24 5.69
C CYS A 165 -12.15 -14.33 4.86
N ILE A 166 -13.07 -13.36 5.07
CA ILE A 166 -14.35 -13.29 4.34
C ILE A 166 -14.12 -13.10 2.83
N VAL A 167 -13.13 -12.30 2.44
CA VAL A 167 -12.81 -12.08 1.01
C VAL A 167 -11.99 -13.21 0.40
N ALA A 168 -11.15 -13.87 1.18
CA ALA A 168 -10.31 -14.97 0.70
C ALA A 168 -11.11 -16.26 0.43
N GLU A 169 -12.11 -16.55 1.21
CA GLU A 169 -12.90 -17.78 1.06
C GLU A 169 -13.61 -17.90 -0.29
N PRO A 170 -14.37 -16.88 -0.78
CA PRO A 170 -14.94 -16.91 -2.12
C PRO A 170 -13.90 -17.00 -3.25
N ALA A 171 -12.74 -16.35 -3.08
CA ALA A 171 -11.64 -16.44 -4.03
C ALA A 171 -11.09 -17.88 -4.12
N LYS A 172 -10.87 -18.55 -2.98
CA LYS A 172 -10.46 -19.95 -2.93
C LYS A 172 -11.49 -20.88 -3.59
N LYS A 173 -12.77 -20.70 -3.28
CA LYS A 173 -13.86 -21.48 -3.87
C LYS A 173 -13.99 -21.31 -5.39
N ALA A 174 -13.76 -20.08 -5.88
CA ALA A 174 -13.88 -19.78 -7.30
C ALA A 174 -12.72 -20.34 -8.12
N LEU A 175 -11.50 -20.31 -7.57
CA LEU A 175 -10.31 -20.76 -8.29
C LEU A 175 -10.02 -22.26 -8.09
N GLY A 176 -10.42 -22.84 -6.96
CA GLY A 176 -10.08 -24.20 -6.53
C GLY A 176 -8.73 -24.26 -5.80
N ASP A 177 -8.69 -25.01 -4.70
CA ASP A 177 -7.50 -25.11 -3.85
C ASP A 177 -6.28 -25.67 -4.60
N GLU A 178 -6.50 -26.54 -5.60
CA GLU A 178 -5.46 -27.14 -6.46
C GLU A 178 -4.73 -26.12 -7.34
N ASN A 179 -5.32 -24.95 -7.57
CA ASN A 179 -4.76 -23.87 -8.37
C ASN A 179 -4.11 -22.76 -7.51
N ILE A 180 -4.09 -22.94 -6.18
CA ILE A 180 -3.54 -21.99 -5.23
C ILE A 180 -2.29 -22.56 -4.57
N MET A 181 -1.17 -21.93 -4.82
CA MET A 181 0.13 -22.29 -4.26
C MET A 181 0.54 -21.28 -3.18
N GLU A 182 0.22 -21.62 -1.94
CA GLU A 182 0.61 -20.83 -0.77
C GLU A 182 2.07 -21.09 -0.38
N ARG A 183 2.70 -20.13 0.31
CA ARG A 183 4.09 -20.21 0.76
C ARG A 183 5.09 -20.25 -0.38
N ILE A 184 4.73 -19.76 -1.55
CA ILE A 184 5.61 -19.60 -2.71
C ILE A 184 5.92 -18.12 -2.89
N PHE A 185 7.17 -17.75 -2.74
CA PHE A 185 7.65 -16.39 -2.96
C PHE A 185 8.18 -16.26 -4.40
N ILE A 186 7.40 -15.65 -5.26
CA ILE A 186 7.85 -15.26 -6.60
C ILE A 186 8.77 -14.05 -6.48
N VAL A 187 9.95 -14.14 -7.07
CA VAL A 187 11.01 -13.15 -6.92
C VAL A 187 11.47 -12.49 -8.22
N LYS A 188 11.19 -13.12 -9.37
CA LYS A 188 11.51 -12.55 -10.68
C LYS A 188 10.40 -12.86 -11.68
N MET A 189 10.08 -11.87 -12.51
CA MET A 189 9.35 -12.09 -13.75
C MET A 189 10.36 -12.37 -14.88
N LEU A 190 9.94 -13.11 -15.91
CA LEU A 190 10.81 -13.58 -16.98
C LEU A 190 10.22 -13.20 -18.34
N LEU A 191 11.06 -12.64 -19.20
CA LEU A 191 10.68 -12.24 -20.56
C LEU A 191 10.78 -13.42 -21.54
N ASP A 192 10.00 -13.34 -22.61
CA ASP A 192 10.02 -14.29 -23.70
C ASP A 192 11.30 -14.12 -24.53
N LYS A 193 11.96 -15.26 -24.82
CA LYS A 193 13.19 -15.24 -25.60
C LYS A 193 12.96 -14.96 -27.09
N ASN A 194 11.75 -15.23 -27.60
CA ASN A 194 11.42 -15.15 -29.05
C ASN A 194 10.55 -13.91 -29.34
N LYS A 195 9.84 -13.37 -28.37
CA LYS A 195 8.96 -12.22 -28.55
C LYS A 195 9.40 -11.08 -27.63
N GLU A 196 9.91 -10.01 -28.25
CA GLU A 196 10.42 -8.85 -27.53
C GLU A 196 9.34 -8.21 -26.64
N ASN A 197 9.76 -7.67 -25.50
CA ASN A 197 8.92 -6.97 -24.55
C ASN A 197 7.64 -7.72 -24.15
N THR A 198 7.71 -9.03 -24.04
CA THR A 198 6.57 -9.89 -23.72
C THR A 198 6.91 -10.77 -22.53
N ILE A 199 5.94 -10.97 -21.62
CA ILE A 199 6.11 -11.86 -20.48
C ILE A 199 6.11 -13.33 -20.96
N ALA A 200 6.93 -14.17 -20.34
CA ALA A 200 6.94 -15.61 -20.57
C ALA A 200 6.71 -16.41 -19.29
N GLY A 201 6.96 -15.81 -18.13
CA GLY A 201 6.82 -16.54 -16.89
C GLY A 201 7.38 -15.83 -15.68
N ALA A 202 7.63 -16.62 -14.65
CA ALA A 202 8.17 -16.16 -13.37
C ALA A 202 8.95 -17.29 -12.68
N VAL A 203 9.76 -16.91 -11.70
CA VAL A 203 10.43 -17.86 -10.84
C VAL A 203 10.34 -17.44 -9.38
N GLY A 204 10.21 -18.43 -8.52
CA GLY A 204 10.17 -18.26 -7.08
C GLY A 204 10.58 -19.51 -6.33
N PHE A 205 10.47 -19.48 -5.01
CA PHE A 205 10.82 -20.61 -4.19
C PHE A 205 9.83 -20.79 -3.02
N SER A 206 9.75 -22.01 -2.51
CA SER A 206 8.95 -22.29 -1.34
C SER A 206 9.62 -21.73 -0.08
N THR A 207 8.83 -21.05 0.76
CA THR A 207 9.28 -20.56 2.08
C THR A 207 9.25 -21.65 3.15
N ARG A 208 8.89 -22.89 2.79
CA ARG A 208 8.75 -24.03 3.69
C ARG A 208 9.53 -25.27 3.27
N GLU A 209 9.77 -25.43 1.96
CA GLU A 209 10.45 -26.58 1.38
C GLU A 209 11.62 -26.12 0.52
N ASN A 210 12.67 -26.93 0.42
CA ASN A 210 13.80 -26.64 -0.46
C ASN A 210 13.43 -26.91 -1.92
N LYS A 211 12.54 -26.08 -2.46
CA LYS A 211 12.03 -26.14 -3.83
C LYS A 211 12.04 -24.80 -4.52
N VAL A 212 12.50 -24.79 -5.76
CA VAL A 212 12.37 -23.68 -6.68
C VAL A 212 11.27 -24.00 -7.69
N HIS A 213 10.38 -23.06 -7.90
CA HIS A 213 9.26 -23.19 -8.83
C HIS A 213 9.45 -22.24 -10.01
N VAL A 214 9.49 -22.78 -11.21
CA VAL A 214 9.57 -22.03 -12.47
C VAL A 214 8.22 -22.13 -13.18
N PHE A 215 7.65 -21.00 -13.53
CA PHE A 215 6.35 -20.90 -14.17
C PHE A 215 6.50 -20.35 -15.58
N THR A 216 5.96 -21.07 -16.57
CA THR A 216 5.76 -20.55 -17.92
C THR A 216 4.30 -20.14 -18.07
N CYS A 217 4.01 -18.90 -18.50
CA CYS A 217 2.66 -18.39 -18.65
C CYS A 217 2.54 -17.38 -19.79
N LYS A 218 1.31 -17.27 -20.37
CA LYS A 218 0.99 -16.27 -21.40
C LYS A 218 0.73 -14.88 -20.82
N ALA A 219 0.06 -14.84 -19.68
CA ALA A 219 -0.22 -13.61 -18.96
C ALA A 219 0.10 -13.76 -17.48
N ALA A 220 0.57 -12.68 -16.87
CA ALA A 220 0.81 -12.64 -15.43
C ALA A 220 0.27 -11.33 -14.82
N MET A 221 -0.25 -11.42 -13.59
CA MET A 221 -0.55 -10.26 -12.77
C MET A 221 0.35 -10.22 -11.53
N VAL A 222 1.03 -9.12 -11.31
CA VAL A 222 1.84 -8.91 -10.10
C VAL A 222 1.12 -7.94 -9.17
N ALA A 223 0.69 -8.43 -8.00
CA ALA A 223 -0.07 -7.68 -7.01
C ALA A 223 0.38 -8.01 -5.57
N CYS A 224 1.67 -7.81 -5.29
CA CYS A 224 2.32 -8.11 -4.01
C CYS A 224 2.28 -6.93 -3.01
N GLY A 225 1.43 -5.93 -3.25
CA GLY A 225 1.35 -4.71 -2.43
C GLY A 225 2.50 -3.74 -2.67
N GLY A 226 2.64 -2.75 -1.78
CA GLY A 226 3.65 -1.70 -1.86
C GLY A 226 4.98 -2.04 -1.16
N ALA A 227 5.68 -1.01 -0.66
CA ALA A 227 6.95 -1.17 0.04
C ALA A 227 6.93 -0.59 1.45
N VAL A 228 7.37 -1.40 2.40
CA VAL A 228 7.49 -1.10 3.83
C VAL A 228 8.90 -1.47 4.32
N ASN A 229 9.32 -0.92 5.44
CA ASN A 229 10.68 -1.07 5.96
C ASN A 229 11.76 -0.60 4.97
N ILE A 230 11.47 0.49 4.29
CA ILE A 230 12.41 1.22 3.42
C ILE A 230 12.95 2.49 4.11
N PHE A 231 12.26 2.97 5.14
CA PHE A 231 12.70 4.04 6.03
C PHE A 231 12.79 3.52 7.47
N ARG A 232 13.60 4.19 8.29
CA ARG A 232 13.72 3.83 9.70
C ARG A 232 12.44 4.17 10.45
N PRO A 233 11.87 3.24 11.24
CA PRO A 233 10.69 3.53 12.04
C PRO A 233 10.92 4.68 13.02
N ARG A 234 9.91 5.52 13.19
CA ARG A 234 9.99 6.62 14.15
C ARG A 234 9.96 6.15 15.60
N SER A 235 9.29 5.07 15.89
CA SER A 235 9.27 4.48 17.22
C SER A 235 10.66 3.97 17.57
N THR A 236 11.32 4.66 18.50
CA THR A 236 12.66 4.29 18.96
C THR A 236 12.64 3.07 19.88
N GLY A 237 13.68 2.28 19.81
CA GLY A 237 13.86 1.11 20.68
C GLY A 237 13.08 -0.13 20.27
N GLU A 238 12.20 -0.04 19.30
CA GLU A 238 11.32 -1.15 18.93
C GLU A 238 11.83 -1.95 17.75
N GLY A 239 12.79 -1.43 17.04
CA GLY A 239 13.38 -2.08 15.90
C GLY A 239 12.34 -2.42 14.83
N LYS A 240 12.51 -3.59 14.26
CA LYS A 240 11.66 -4.11 13.18
C LYS A 240 10.30 -4.54 13.73
N GLY A 241 9.23 -4.13 13.08
CA GLY A 241 7.96 -4.81 13.24
C GLY A 241 6.79 -4.02 13.79
N ARG A 242 6.95 -2.75 14.12
CA ARG A 242 5.82 -1.86 14.45
C ARG A 242 5.53 -0.86 13.33
N ALA A 243 5.44 -1.34 12.10
CA ALA A 243 4.91 -0.55 11.02
C ALA A 243 3.37 -0.64 11.01
N TRP A 244 2.72 0.44 10.60
CA TRP A 244 1.28 0.45 10.39
C TRP A 244 0.83 -0.48 9.26
N TYR A 245 1.72 -0.80 8.34
CA TYR A 245 1.48 -1.65 7.16
C TYR A 245 2.28 -2.95 7.26
N PRO A 246 1.92 -4.01 6.54
CA PRO A 246 2.65 -5.28 6.63
C PRO A 246 4.13 -5.12 6.33
N ILE A 247 4.97 -5.39 7.29
CA ILE A 247 6.43 -5.26 7.17
C ILE A 247 7.05 -6.17 6.11
N TRP A 248 6.28 -7.14 5.66
CA TRP A 248 6.65 -8.12 4.64
C TRP A 248 6.44 -7.62 3.20
N ASN A 249 5.79 -6.48 3.02
CA ASN A 249 5.67 -5.80 1.73
C ASN A 249 7.02 -5.14 1.39
N ALA A 250 7.71 -5.71 0.42
CA ALA A 250 9.10 -5.39 0.12
C ALA A 250 9.29 -4.58 -1.18
N GLY A 251 8.21 -4.05 -1.76
CA GLY A 251 8.27 -3.39 -3.07
C GLY A 251 8.39 -4.39 -4.24
N SER A 252 8.09 -5.67 -4.00
CA SER A 252 8.23 -6.73 -4.99
C SER A 252 7.43 -6.46 -6.26
N THR A 253 6.24 -5.84 -6.15
CA THR A 253 5.44 -5.44 -7.31
C THR A 253 6.20 -4.50 -8.22
N TYR A 254 6.75 -3.43 -7.67
CA TYR A 254 7.48 -2.40 -8.43
C TYR A 254 8.77 -2.96 -9.03
N THR A 255 9.53 -3.68 -8.21
CA THR A 255 10.84 -4.22 -8.61
C THR A 255 10.73 -5.26 -9.70
N MET A 256 9.88 -6.28 -9.53
CA MET A 256 9.76 -7.34 -10.53
C MET A 256 9.26 -6.82 -11.87
N CYS A 257 8.35 -5.85 -11.87
CA CYS A 257 7.87 -5.22 -13.10
C CYS A 257 8.95 -4.33 -13.74
N ALA A 258 9.66 -3.51 -12.95
CA ALA A 258 10.73 -2.65 -13.46
C ALA A 258 11.88 -3.44 -14.07
N GLN A 259 12.28 -4.55 -13.45
CA GLN A 259 13.38 -5.40 -13.94
C GLN A 259 13.14 -6.03 -15.31
N VAL A 260 11.88 -6.16 -15.73
CA VAL A 260 11.53 -6.62 -17.08
C VAL A 260 11.19 -5.47 -18.05
N GLY A 261 11.44 -4.22 -17.65
CA GLY A 261 11.26 -3.05 -18.51
C GLY A 261 9.89 -2.39 -18.40
N ALA A 262 9.04 -2.76 -17.45
CA ALA A 262 7.79 -2.05 -17.22
C ALA A 262 8.06 -0.65 -16.66
N THR A 263 7.40 0.35 -17.23
CA THR A 263 7.51 1.75 -16.81
C THR A 263 6.88 1.95 -15.44
N LEU A 264 7.62 2.58 -14.53
CA LEU A 264 7.15 3.06 -13.24
C LEU A 264 6.64 4.50 -13.34
N THR A 265 5.74 4.88 -12.45
CA THR A 265 5.20 6.24 -12.39
C THR A 265 5.06 6.73 -10.96
N MET A 266 5.25 8.02 -10.74
CA MET A 266 5.04 8.69 -9.45
C MET A 266 5.82 8.07 -8.28
N MET A 267 6.97 7.44 -8.55
CA MET A 267 7.76 6.78 -7.51
C MET A 267 8.34 7.76 -6.50
N GLU A 268 8.37 9.06 -6.79
CA GLU A 268 8.71 10.12 -5.82
C GLU A 268 7.65 10.26 -4.73
N ASN A 269 6.40 9.96 -5.05
CA ASN A 269 5.32 10.09 -4.08
C ASN A 269 5.29 8.90 -3.12
N ARG A 270 5.04 9.19 -1.87
CA ARG A 270 4.99 8.24 -0.78
C ARG A 270 3.88 8.63 0.19
N PHE A 271 3.52 7.76 1.08
CA PHE A 271 2.52 8.00 2.10
C PHE A 271 3.16 8.02 3.47
N THR A 272 2.93 9.09 4.22
CA THR A 272 3.38 9.25 5.60
C THR A 272 2.15 9.37 6.49
N PRO A 273 1.66 8.28 7.07
CA PRO A 273 0.48 8.32 7.93
C PRO A 273 0.79 8.94 9.28
N ALA A 274 -0.23 9.46 9.94
CA ALA A 274 -0.22 9.65 11.38
C ALA A 274 -0.70 8.36 12.07
N ARG A 275 -0.07 8.01 13.18
CA ARG A 275 -0.49 6.88 14.03
C ARG A 275 -0.30 7.18 15.50
N PHE A 276 -0.87 6.32 16.34
CA PHE A 276 -0.63 6.38 17.79
C PHE A 276 0.85 6.11 18.07
N LYS A 277 1.44 6.89 18.95
CA LYS A 277 2.82 6.71 19.38
C LYS A 277 3.01 5.34 20.01
N ASP A 278 4.09 4.68 19.64
CA ASP A 278 4.46 3.35 20.13
C ASP A 278 3.36 2.29 19.96
N GLY A 279 2.42 2.54 19.04
CA GLY A 279 1.25 1.72 18.83
C GLY A 279 1.07 1.20 17.41
N TYR A 280 -0.05 0.51 17.25
CA TYR A 280 -0.56 0.03 15.97
C TYR A 280 -1.71 0.92 15.50
N GLY A 281 -2.13 0.70 14.31
CA GLY A 281 -3.39 1.19 13.79
C GLY A 281 -3.37 2.61 13.25
N PRO A 282 -4.20 2.78 12.22
CA PRO A 282 -4.42 4.07 11.58
C PRO A 282 -5.29 4.95 12.47
N VAL A 283 -4.93 6.20 12.62
CA VAL A 283 -5.74 7.18 13.33
C VAL A 283 -6.95 7.68 12.52
N GLY A 284 -7.00 7.37 11.22
CA GLY A 284 -8.05 7.86 10.32
C GLY A 284 -9.47 7.50 10.76
N ALA A 285 -9.69 6.27 11.20
CA ALA A 285 -10.97 5.80 11.69
C ALA A 285 -11.44 6.59 12.95
N TRP A 286 -10.52 6.96 13.84
CA TRP A 286 -10.81 7.81 15.00
C TRP A 286 -11.30 9.20 14.63
N PHE A 287 -10.71 9.82 13.61
CA PHE A 287 -11.17 11.11 13.11
C PHE A 287 -12.61 11.06 12.61
N LEU A 288 -13.02 9.94 12.07
CA LEU A 288 -14.34 9.77 11.51
C LEU A 288 -15.36 9.35 12.55
N LEU A 289 -15.09 8.27 13.26
CA LEU A 289 -16.04 7.69 14.21
C LEU A 289 -16.26 8.61 15.40
N PHE A 290 -15.18 9.11 15.99
CA PHE A 290 -15.24 9.99 17.16
C PHE A 290 -15.21 11.48 16.81
N LYS A 291 -15.05 11.86 15.52
CA LYS A 291 -14.85 13.26 15.09
C LYS A 291 -13.77 13.98 15.91
N ALA A 292 -12.76 13.22 16.34
CA ALA A 292 -11.69 13.71 17.18
C ALA A 292 -10.89 14.79 16.46
N LYS A 293 -10.56 15.86 17.19
CA LYS A 293 -9.68 16.94 16.71
C LYS A 293 -8.24 16.64 17.11
N VAL A 294 -7.31 17.32 16.46
CA VAL A 294 -5.88 17.25 16.81
C VAL A 294 -5.44 18.50 17.52
N SER A 295 -4.74 18.33 18.63
CA SER A 295 -4.12 19.44 19.38
C SER A 295 -2.60 19.27 19.46
N ASN A 296 -1.89 20.39 19.57
CA ASN A 296 -0.46 20.40 19.88
C ASN A 296 -0.21 20.26 21.39
N GLY A 297 1.05 20.26 21.81
CA GLY A 297 1.47 20.14 23.20
C GLY A 297 1.06 21.33 24.10
N LEU A 298 0.61 22.43 23.50
CA LEU A 298 0.06 23.60 24.20
C LEU A 298 -1.48 23.51 24.36
N GLY A 299 -2.12 22.46 23.85
CA GLY A 299 -3.56 22.27 23.84
C GLY A 299 -4.30 23.03 22.73
N GLU A 300 -3.60 23.60 21.75
CA GLU A 300 -4.20 24.34 20.65
C GLU A 300 -4.63 23.41 19.51
N PHE A 301 -5.85 23.61 18.97
CA PHE A 301 -6.31 22.89 17.76
C PHE A 301 -5.71 23.50 16.49
N TYR A 302 -4.44 23.27 16.28
CA TYR A 302 -3.61 23.90 15.24
C TYR A 302 -4.14 23.74 13.81
N ALA A 303 -4.84 22.65 13.50
CA ALA A 303 -5.34 22.38 12.14
C ALA A 303 -6.57 23.21 11.75
N MET A 304 -7.16 23.95 12.69
CA MET A 304 -8.41 24.73 12.49
C MET A 304 -8.21 26.24 12.68
N GLY A 305 -7.03 26.68 13.08
CA GLY A 305 -6.74 28.07 13.38
C GLY A 305 -6.41 28.92 12.16
N ASP A 306 -6.30 30.24 12.35
CA ASP A 306 -5.95 31.18 11.27
C ASP A 306 -4.52 30.95 10.73
N SER A 307 -3.59 30.54 11.61
CA SER A 307 -2.24 30.15 11.20
C SER A 307 -2.22 28.96 10.24
N ALA A 308 -3.12 27.99 10.40
CA ALA A 308 -3.26 26.88 9.46
C ALA A 308 -3.79 27.36 8.11
N LYS A 309 -4.77 28.27 8.11
CA LYS A 309 -5.31 28.87 6.88
C LYS A 309 -4.24 29.67 6.13
N GLU A 310 -3.47 30.47 6.85
CA GLU A 310 -2.37 31.24 6.29
C GLU A 310 -1.31 30.33 5.67
N GLU A 311 -0.95 29.25 6.35
CA GLU A 311 -0.01 28.25 5.81
C GLU A 311 -0.55 27.57 4.55
N LEU A 312 -1.81 27.16 4.55
CA LEU A 312 -2.46 26.50 3.41
C LEU A 312 -2.61 27.42 2.18
N GLN A 313 -2.66 28.76 2.37
CA GLN A 313 -2.64 29.72 1.26
C GLN A 313 -1.42 29.58 0.35
N LYS A 314 -0.30 29.09 0.88
CA LYS A 314 0.94 28.86 0.10
C LYS A 314 0.79 27.75 -0.93
N PHE A 315 -0.24 26.90 -0.79
CA PHE A 315 -0.48 25.73 -1.62
C PHE A 315 -1.76 25.84 -2.45
N MET A 316 -2.13 27.06 -2.84
CA MET A 316 -3.29 27.29 -3.70
C MET A 316 -3.10 26.62 -5.09
N PRO A 317 -4.16 26.08 -5.73
CA PRO A 317 -5.56 26.05 -5.25
C PRO A 317 -5.86 24.94 -4.24
N TYR A 318 -4.96 24.00 -4.01
CA TYR A 318 -5.20 22.78 -3.21
C TYR A 318 -5.44 23.08 -1.72
N GLY A 319 -4.80 24.11 -1.19
CA GLY A 319 -4.98 24.57 0.18
C GLY A 319 -6.36 25.15 0.50
N ALA A 320 -7.13 25.55 -0.50
CA ALA A 320 -8.46 26.13 -0.34
C ALA A 320 -9.59 25.09 -0.40
N SER A 321 -9.29 23.84 -0.66
CA SER A 321 -10.26 22.76 -0.75
C SER A 321 -11.03 22.55 0.57
N ALA A 322 -12.31 22.22 0.47
CA ALA A 322 -13.15 21.86 1.61
C ALA A 322 -12.60 20.63 2.34
N VAL A 323 -11.92 19.73 1.63
CA VAL A 323 -11.17 18.60 2.18
C VAL A 323 -9.69 18.84 1.91
N THR A 324 -8.95 19.20 2.96
CA THR A 324 -7.51 19.44 2.88
C THR A 324 -6.79 18.17 2.40
N PRO A 325 -5.91 18.25 1.38
CA PRO A 325 -5.09 17.14 0.96
C PRO A 325 -4.35 16.45 2.10
N THR A 326 -4.20 15.14 2.03
CA THR A 326 -3.58 14.34 3.10
C THR A 326 -2.15 14.76 3.38
N CYS A 327 -1.37 15.12 2.35
CA CYS A 327 -0.03 15.65 2.52
C CYS A 327 -0.03 17.00 3.27
N LEU A 328 -0.97 17.90 2.99
CA LEU A 328 -1.06 19.19 3.67
C LEU A 328 -1.50 19.05 5.13
N ARG A 329 -2.40 18.12 5.44
CA ARG A 329 -2.72 17.80 6.85
C ARG A 329 -1.49 17.31 7.61
N ASN A 330 -0.72 16.43 6.99
CA ASN A 330 0.54 15.96 7.56
C ASN A 330 1.57 17.10 7.66
N HIS A 331 1.63 17.98 6.68
CA HIS A 331 2.48 19.18 6.69
C HIS A 331 2.21 20.07 7.90
N LEU A 332 0.93 20.35 8.21
CA LEU A 332 0.57 21.13 9.41
C LEU A 332 1.06 20.43 10.68
N MET A 333 0.92 19.11 10.78
CA MET A 333 1.41 18.33 11.93
C MET A 333 2.95 18.39 12.05
N VAL A 334 3.66 18.24 10.95
CA VAL A 334 5.13 18.31 10.91
C VAL A 334 5.62 19.70 11.31
N ASN A 335 4.91 20.76 10.92
CA ASN A 335 5.25 22.13 11.31
C ASN A 335 5.13 22.35 12.83
N GLU A 336 4.16 21.75 13.49
CA GLU A 336 4.07 21.78 14.97
C GLU A 336 5.31 21.18 15.62
N TYR A 337 5.76 20.01 15.14
CA TYR A 337 7.00 19.41 15.63
C TYR A 337 8.25 20.26 15.35
N LYS A 338 8.36 20.84 14.14
CA LYS A 338 9.47 21.73 13.79
C LYS A 338 9.52 22.98 14.64
N ALA A 339 8.34 23.49 15.04
CA ALA A 339 8.20 24.67 15.91
C ALA A 339 8.36 24.36 17.41
N GLY A 340 8.64 23.10 17.78
CA GLY A 340 8.80 22.70 19.17
C GLY A 340 7.48 22.64 19.97
N ARG A 341 6.33 22.64 19.29
CA ARG A 341 5.00 22.55 19.91
C ARG A 341 4.44 21.12 19.95
N GLY A 342 5.25 20.11 19.69
CA GLY A 342 4.90 18.73 19.99
C GLY A 342 4.85 18.48 21.51
N PRO A 343 4.30 17.31 21.94
CA PRO A 343 3.69 16.26 21.12
C PRO A 343 2.31 16.63 20.57
N ILE A 344 1.80 15.83 19.63
CA ILE A 344 0.46 16.00 19.05
C ILE A 344 -0.48 14.98 19.68
N TYR A 345 -1.68 15.41 19.98
CA TYR A 345 -2.70 14.57 20.60
C TYR A 345 -3.95 14.48 19.72
N MET A 346 -4.53 13.30 19.70
CA MET A 346 -5.88 13.08 19.22
C MET A 346 -6.84 13.19 20.39
N ALA A 347 -7.74 14.17 20.35
CA ALA A 347 -8.66 14.51 21.45
C ALA A 347 -9.95 13.69 21.37
N THR A 348 -9.86 12.36 21.54
CA THR A 348 -11.02 11.46 21.60
C THR A 348 -11.89 11.76 22.83
N ASP A 349 -11.27 12.07 23.96
CA ASP A 349 -11.91 12.50 25.20
C ASP A 349 -12.81 13.73 25.01
N ILE A 350 -12.33 14.76 24.31
CA ILE A 350 -13.14 15.96 24.01
C ILE A 350 -14.32 15.59 23.11
N ALA A 351 -14.12 14.73 22.12
CA ALA A 351 -15.18 14.28 21.24
C ALA A 351 -16.28 13.52 22.01
N LEU A 352 -15.91 12.65 22.93
CA LEU A 352 -16.87 11.91 23.76
C LEU A 352 -17.57 12.83 24.78
N ASN A 353 -16.85 13.77 25.37
CA ASN A 353 -17.45 14.75 26.30
C ASN A 353 -18.49 15.65 25.62
N ALA A 354 -18.38 15.91 24.33
CA ALA A 354 -19.39 16.68 23.60
C ALA A 354 -20.78 16.03 23.66
N PHE A 355 -20.89 14.71 23.69
CA PHE A 355 -22.17 14.02 23.90
C PHE A 355 -22.77 14.25 25.29
N LEU A 356 -21.91 14.40 26.28
CA LEU A 356 -22.36 14.71 27.67
C LEU A 356 -22.83 16.15 27.79
N ASP A 357 -22.18 17.06 27.10
CA ASP A 357 -22.57 18.48 27.10
C ASP A 357 -23.91 18.65 26.37
N GLU A 358 -24.14 17.97 25.25
CA GLU A 358 -25.46 17.92 24.61
C GLU A 358 -26.55 17.38 25.53
N ALA A 359 -26.24 16.36 26.33
CA ALA A 359 -27.18 15.81 27.30
C ALA A 359 -27.49 16.80 28.42
N ARG A 360 -26.51 17.60 28.89
CA ARG A 360 -26.70 18.68 29.88
C ARG A 360 -27.54 19.81 29.31
N GLU A 361 -27.24 20.23 28.08
CA GLU A 361 -28.03 21.25 27.36
C GLU A 361 -29.47 20.81 27.12
N ALA A 362 -29.71 19.51 26.94
CA ALA A 362 -31.05 18.92 26.88
C ALA A 362 -31.75 18.81 28.26
N GLY A 363 -31.14 19.34 29.32
CA GLY A 363 -31.73 19.40 30.67
C GLY A 363 -31.67 18.09 31.45
N LYS A 364 -30.80 17.14 31.09
CA LYS A 364 -30.62 15.90 31.86
C LYS A 364 -29.89 16.20 33.19
N SER A 365 -30.29 15.48 34.23
CA SER A 365 -29.64 15.55 35.55
C SER A 365 -28.21 14.94 35.48
N GLU A 366 -27.32 15.37 36.36
CA GLU A 366 -25.96 14.82 36.46
C GLU A 366 -25.94 13.30 36.73
N LYS A 367 -26.98 12.76 37.36
CA LYS A 367 -27.14 11.31 37.54
C LYS A 367 -27.41 10.60 36.22
N GLU A 368 -28.19 11.19 35.32
CA GLU A 368 -28.44 10.68 33.99
C GLU A 368 -27.21 10.86 33.10
N VAL A 369 -26.53 11.99 33.14
CA VAL A 369 -25.27 12.24 32.43
C VAL A 369 -24.22 11.20 32.84
N LYS A 370 -24.09 10.89 34.14
CA LYS A 370 -23.16 9.85 34.60
C LYS A 370 -23.53 8.44 34.09
N LYS A 371 -24.82 8.16 33.89
CA LYS A 371 -25.27 6.90 33.30
C LYS A 371 -24.92 6.85 31.79
N ILE A 372 -25.12 7.95 31.09
CA ILE A 372 -24.72 8.09 29.67
C ILE A 372 -23.22 7.90 29.52
N TRP A 373 -22.41 8.52 30.40
CA TRP A 373 -20.97 8.35 30.36
C TRP A 373 -20.53 6.87 30.45
N LYS A 374 -21.08 6.14 31.42
CA LYS A 374 -20.73 4.70 31.56
C LYS A 374 -21.07 3.88 30.34
N HIS A 375 -22.13 4.25 29.63
CA HIS A 375 -22.52 3.60 28.41
C HIS A 375 -21.57 3.96 27.27
N LEU A 376 -21.27 5.23 27.07
CA LEU A 376 -20.31 5.71 26.07
C LEU A 376 -18.91 5.15 26.28
N GLU A 377 -18.46 5.04 27.53
CA GLU A 377 -17.16 4.45 27.87
C GLU A 377 -17.09 2.98 27.40
N SER A 378 -18.13 2.18 27.67
CA SER A 378 -18.19 0.79 27.25
C SER A 378 -18.20 0.67 25.72
N GLU A 379 -19.05 1.43 25.05
CA GLU A 379 -19.13 1.43 23.59
C GLU A 379 -17.83 1.90 22.93
N ALA A 380 -17.17 2.91 23.48
CA ALA A 380 -15.90 3.39 22.97
C ALA A 380 -14.84 2.29 22.99
N TRP A 381 -14.76 1.52 24.08
CA TRP A 381 -13.82 0.41 24.16
C TRP A 381 -14.17 -0.76 23.23
N GLU A 382 -15.44 -1.04 23.01
CA GLU A 382 -15.87 -2.00 21.97
C GLU A 382 -15.42 -1.56 20.59
N ASP A 383 -15.60 -0.27 20.27
CA ASP A 383 -15.15 0.30 19.00
C ASP A 383 -13.62 0.31 18.88
N PHE A 384 -12.88 0.58 19.96
CA PHE A 384 -11.42 0.47 19.95
C PHE A 384 -10.94 -0.95 19.65
N LEU A 385 -11.59 -1.95 20.23
CA LEU A 385 -11.31 -3.37 19.97
C LEU A 385 -11.62 -3.75 18.53
N ASP A 386 -12.75 -3.31 18.01
CA ASP A 386 -13.16 -3.61 16.63
C ASP A 386 -12.28 -2.93 15.58
N MET A 387 -11.85 -1.68 15.87
CA MET A 387 -10.98 -0.94 14.94
C MET A 387 -9.54 -1.42 14.96
N SER A 388 -9.00 -1.78 16.11
CA SER A 388 -7.64 -2.27 16.23
C SER A 388 -7.43 -2.95 17.59
N VAL A 389 -7.61 -4.25 17.63
CA VAL A 389 -7.39 -5.05 18.85
C VAL A 389 -5.97 -4.90 19.40
N GLY A 390 -4.98 -4.79 18.50
CA GLY A 390 -3.58 -4.58 18.88
C GLY A 390 -3.37 -3.25 19.60
N GLN A 391 -3.99 -2.17 19.13
CA GLN A 391 -3.91 -0.86 19.77
C GLN A 391 -4.66 -0.81 21.09
N ALA A 392 -5.85 -1.37 21.13
CA ALA A 392 -6.65 -1.46 22.36
C ALA A 392 -5.90 -2.27 23.44
N GLY A 393 -5.28 -3.37 23.06
CA GLY A 393 -4.44 -4.18 23.95
C GLY A 393 -3.23 -3.42 24.49
N LEU A 394 -2.58 -2.59 23.67
CA LEU A 394 -1.47 -1.72 24.12
C LEU A 394 -1.95 -0.68 25.11
N TRP A 395 -3.06 0.01 24.85
CA TRP A 395 -3.62 0.99 25.79
C TRP A 395 -3.96 0.35 27.13
N ALA A 396 -4.64 -0.79 27.10
CA ALA A 396 -4.97 -1.53 28.32
C ALA A 396 -3.72 -1.95 29.10
N GLY A 397 -2.68 -2.44 28.41
CA GLY A 397 -1.40 -2.83 29.03
C GLY A 397 -0.59 -1.66 29.57
N GLN A 398 -0.80 -0.46 29.07
CA GLN A 398 -0.11 0.78 29.48
C GLN A 398 -0.94 1.63 30.44
N ASN A 399 -2.15 1.20 30.80
CA ASN A 399 -3.14 1.98 31.55
C ASN A 399 -3.48 3.32 30.87
N CYS A 400 -3.53 3.34 29.54
CA CYS A 400 -4.01 4.49 28.78
C CYS A 400 -5.53 4.41 28.63
N GLU A 401 -6.19 5.53 28.84
CA GLU A 401 -7.65 5.68 28.78
C GLU A 401 -8.00 6.75 27.74
N PRO A 402 -8.00 6.41 26.42
CA PRO A 402 -8.19 7.39 25.34
C PRO A 402 -9.57 8.06 25.37
N GLU A 403 -10.54 7.45 26.04
CA GLU A 403 -11.87 8.03 26.28
C GLU A 403 -11.85 9.15 27.33
N LYS A 404 -10.80 9.23 28.13
CA LYS A 404 -10.66 10.23 29.22
C LYS A 404 -9.58 11.27 28.99
N VAL A 405 -8.53 10.89 28.22
CA VAL A 405 -7.37 11.74 27.94
C VAL A 405 -6.95 11.57 26.49
N GLY A 406 -6.63 12.65 25.81
CA GLY A 406 -6.16 12.62 24.42
C GLY A 406 -4.95 11.71 24.26
N SER A 407 -4.94 10.91 23.19
CA SER A 407 -3.85 9.98 22.88
C SER A 407 -2.79 10.63 22.00
N GLU A 408 -1.52 10.45 22.34
CA GLU A 408 -0.42 10.97 21.52
C GLU A 408 -0.37 10.27 20.16
N ILE A 409 -0.30 11.08 19.10
CA ILE A 409 -0.12 10.63 17.72
C ILE A 409 1.11 11.31 17.11
N MET A 410 1.65 10.69 16.06
CA MET A 410 2.80 11.25 15.34
C MET A 410 2.77 10.88 13.87
N PRO A 411 3.38 11.68 12.99
CA PRO A 411 3.65 11.25 11.63
C PRO A 411 4.73 10.14 11.68
N THR A 412 4.56 9.12 10.84
CA THR A 412 5.43 7.94 10.86
C THR A 412 6.52 7.99 9.80
N GLU A 413 7.28 6.91 9.71
CA GLU A 413 8.11 6.61 8.56
C GLU A 413 7.25 6.53 7.29
N PRO A 414 7.78 6.95 6.14
CA PRO A 414 7.08 6.86 4.87
C PRO A 414 6.94 5.43 4.36
N TYR A 415 5.84 5.19 3.63
CA TYR A 415 5.57 3.94 2.89
C TYR A 415 5.34 4.25 1.41
N MET A 416 5.69 3.33 0.54
CA MET A 416 5.34 3.40 -0.88
C MET A 416 4.10 2.55 -1.13
N LEU A 417 2.95 3.20 -1.32
CA LEU A 417 1.64 2.57 -1.43
C LEU A 417 0.85 3.20 -2.58
N GLY A 418 0.68 2.47 -3.66
CA GLY A 418 -0.05 2.94 -4.85
C GLY A 418 -1.56 3.06 -4.64
N SER A 419 -2.12 2.40 -3.63
CA SER A 419 -3.57 2.43 -3.35
C SER A 419 -4.01 3.56 -2.40
N HIS A 420 -3.08 4.32 -1.84
CA HIS A 420 -3.33 5.46 -0.96
C HIS A 420 -3.05 6.79 -1.66
N SER A 421 -2.94 7.86 -0.93
CA SER A 421 -2.44 9.16 -1.42
C SER A 421 -0.95 9.14 -1.78
N GLY A 422 -0.25 8.03 -1.59
CA GLY A 422 1.10 7.79 -2.08
C GLY A 422 1.21 7.55 -3.57
N CYS A 423 0.18 7.06 -4.21
CA CYS A 423 -0.05 6.83 -5.65
C CYS A 423 1.16 6.42 -6.52
N CYS A 424 2.26 5.97 -5.92
CA CYS A 424 3.40 5.41 -6.64
C CYS A 424 3.06 4.03 -7.22
N GLY A 425 3.64 3.68 -8.35
CA GLY A 425 3.41 2.35 -8.93
C GLY A 425 3.86 2.22 -10.39
N ILE A 426 3.20 1.34 -11.10
CA ILE A 426 3.49 1.00 -12.47
C ILE A 426 2.55 1.76 -13.39
N TRP A 427 3.08 2.26 -14.50
CA TRP A 427 2.33 2.91 -15.55
C TRP A 427 1.57 1.85 -16.34
N VAL A 428 0.23 1.95 -16.35
CA VAL A 428 -0.63 0.96 -16.99
C VAL A 428 -1.51 1.57 -18.05
N SER A 429 -1.92 0.76 -19.03
CA SER A 429 -2.90 1.13 -20.05
C SER A 429 -4.23 1.47 -19.41
N GLY A 430 -4.87 2.51 -19.90
CA GLY A 430 -6.19 2.95 -19.48
C GLY A 430 -7.31 2.04 -19.96
N PRO A 431 -8.56 2.36 -19.58
CA PRO A 431 -9.74 1.59 -19.94
C PRO A 431 -10.05 1.61 -21.46
N GLU A 432 -10.98 0.77 -21.85
CA GLU A 432 -11.40 0.61 -23.25
C GLU A 432 -12.25 1.78 -23.75
N GLU A 433 -12.36 1.96 -25.08
CA GLU A 433 -12.98 3.14 -25.70
C GLU A 433 -14.47 3.31 -25.43
N ASP A 434 -15.20 2.22 -25.27
CA ASP A 434 -16.66 2.19 -25.17
C ASP A 434 -17.19 2.10 -23.72
N TRP A 435 -16.33 2.34 -22.75
CA TRP A 435 -16.65 2.13 -21.34
C TRP A 435 -17.47 3.25 -20.67
N VAL A 436 -17.47 4.45 -21.21
CA VAL A 436 -18.16 5.61 -20.61
C VAL A 436 -19.03 6.32 -21.64
N PRO A 437 -20.35 6.39 -21.49
CA PRO A 437 -21.25 6.93 -22.47
C PRO A 437 -20.99 8.39 -22.88
N ASP A 438 -20.76 9.26 -21.92
CA ASP A 438 -20.68 10.71 -22.20
C ASP A 438 -19.23 11.25 -22.23
N VAL A 439 -18.34 10.69 -21.42
CA VAL A 439 -16.92 11.05 -21.40
C VAL A 439 -16.12 10.25 -22.44
N ALA A 440 -16.63 9.13 -22.91
CA ALA A 440 -16.00 8.27 -23.91
C ALA A 440 -15.82 8.94 -25.27
N ASN A 441 -16.63 9.93 -25.60
CA ASN A 441 -16.45 10.72 -26.81
C ASN A 441 -15.35 11.76 -26.72
N ASP A 442 -14.74 11.92 -25.54
CA ASP A 442 -13.62 12.81 -25.32
C ASP A 442 -12.30 12.05 -25.52
N SER A 443 -11.56 12.41 -26.56
CA SER A 443 -10.25 11.82 -26.87
C SER A 443 -9.26 11.88 -25.69
N ARG A 444 -9.48 12.77 -24.73
CA ARG A 444 -8.66 12.88 -23.51
C ARG A 444 -8.77 11.65 -22.61
N ALA A 445 -9.93 11.00 -22.55
CA ALA A 445 -10.16 9.78 -21.76
C ALA A 445 -9.33 8.59 -22.27
N HIS A 446 -8.88 8.64 -23.52
CA HIS A 446 -8.13 7.56 -24.17
C HIS A 446 -6.64 7.88 -24.39
N LYS A 447 -6.17 9.00 -23.86
CA LYS A 447 -4.78 9.47 -24.02
C LYS A 447 -3.74 8.41 -23.66
N TYR A 448 -4.01 7.62 -22.64
CA TYR A 448 -3.06 6.64 -22.07
C TYR A 448 -3.47 5.19 -22.36
N LYS A 449 -4.28 4.95 -23.36
CA LYS A 449 -4.62 3.61 -23.82
C LYS A 449 -3.65 3.15 -24.89
N TRP A 450 -2.97 2.03 -24.67
CA TRP A 450 -2.10 1.38 -25.65
C TRP A 450 -2.29 -0.14 -25.76
N GLY A 451 -3.05 -0.71 -24.82
CA GLY A 451 -3.29 -2.15 -24.75
C GLY A 451 -4.51 -2.46 -23.91
N TYR A 452 -4.48 -3.60 -23.25
CA TYR A 452 -5.56 -4.05 -22.37
C TYR A 452 -5.59 -3.22 -21.08
N ASN A 453 -6.76 -2.96 -20.55
CA ASN A 453 -6.91 -2.20 -19.30
C ASN A 453 -6.10 -2.82 -18.16
N ARG A 454 -5.30 -2.01 -17.47
CA ARG A 454 -4.36 -2.42 -16.41
C ARG A 454 -3.13 -3.26 -16.88
N MET A 455 -2.92 -3.44 -18.18
CA MET A 455 -1.67 -4.00 -18.71
C MET A 455 -0.53 -2.97 -18.58
N THR A 456 0.64 -3.41 -18.18
CA THR A 456 1.85 -2.58 -18.11
C THR A 456 2.39 -2.27 -19.52
N THR A 457 3.54 -1.60 -19.61
CA THR A 457 4.25 -1.42 -20.90
C THR A 457 4.93 -2.69 -21.40
N VAL A 458 4.86 -3.79 -20.64
CA VAL A 458 5.30 -5.12 -21.04
C VAL A 458 4.08 -5.96 -21.40
N ASP A 459 4.07 -6.52 -22.60
CA ASP A 459 2.94 -7.30 -23.11
C ASP A 459 2.65 -8.53 -22.24
N GLY A 460 1.38 -8.73 -21.90
CA GLY A 460 0.93 -9.84 -21.04
C GLY A 460 1.22 -9.67 -19.56
N LEU A 461 1.87 -8.58 -19.13
CA LEU A 461 2.12 -8.27 -17.74
C LEU A 461 1.12 -7.23 -17.22
N PHE A 462 0.36 -7.60 -16.19
CA PHE A 462 -0.69 -6.80 -15.55
C PHE A 462 -0.36 -6.48 -14.09
N THR A 463 -1.02 -5.48 -13.54
CA THR A 463 -0.95 -5.17 -12.12
C THR A 463 -2.25 -4.56 -11.62
N ALA A 464 -2.49 -4.63 -10.31
CA ALA A 464 -3.67 -4.08 -9.65
C ALA A 464 -3.34 -3.64 -8.21
N GLY A 465 -4.23 -2.83 -7.64
CA GLY A 465 -4.09 -2.32 -6.27
C GLY A 465 -2.90 -1.40 -6.10
N ASP A 466 -2.03 -1.68 -5.14
CA ASP A 466 -0.79 -0.90 -4.92
C ASP A 466 0.15 -0.91 -6.13
N GLY A 467 -0.01 -1.85 -7.05
CA GLY A 467 0.80 -1.91 -8.27
C GLY A 467 0.48 -0.81 -9.28
N VAL A 468 -0.77 -0.35 -9.36
CA VAL A 468 -1.18 0.69 -10.32
C VAL A 468 -0.82 2.07 -9.78
N GLY A 469 0.11 2.74 -10.44
CA GLY A 469 0.54 4.09 -10.09
C GLY A 469 -0.34 5.21 -10.64
N ALA A 470 -0.11 6.43 -10.17
CA ALA A 470 -0.84 7.64 -10.53
C ALA A 470 -2.37 7.57 -10.30
N SER A 471 -2.83 6.60 -9.52
CA SER A 471 -4.23 6.31 -9.23
C SER A 471 -4.39 5.99 -7.74
N GLY A 472 -4.74 6.99 -6.94
CA GLY A 472 -4.86 6.88 -5.48
C GLY A 472 -6.26 6.55 -4.99
N HIS A 473 -6.44 6.54 -3.65
CA HIS A 473 -7.72 6.33 -2.96
C HIS A 473 -8.48 5.06 -3.35
N LYS A 474 -7.76 4.00 -3.67
CA LYS A 474 -8.32 2.68 -4.00
C LYS A 474 -8.54 1.84 -2.75
N PHE A 475 -7.56 1.87 -1.86
CA PHE A 475 -7.54 1.09 -0.62
C PHE A 475 -7.86 -0.39 -0.87
N SER A 476 -8.65 -1.00 0.00
CA SER A 476 -8.95 -2.43 -0.08
C SER A 476 -9.98 -2.79 -1.15
N SER A 477 -11.12 -2.11 -1.16
CA SER A 477 -12.22 -2.39 -2.11
C SER A 477 -11.86 -2.00 -3.54
N GLY A 478 -11.17 -0.88 -3.72
CA GLY A 478 -10.67 -0.47 -5.04
C GLY A 478 -9.60 -1.42 -5.57
N SER A 479 -8.70 -1.92 -4.70
CA SER A 479 -7.73 -2.94 -5.10
C SER A 479 -8.40 -4.24 -5.54
N HIS A 480 -9.46 -4.67 -4.83
CA HIS A 480 -10.26 -5.83 -5.21
C HIS A 480 -10.97 -5.61 -6.56
N ALA A 481 -11.56 -4.43 -6.77
CA ALA A 481 -12.23 -4.08 -8.02
C ALA A 481 -11.25 -4.07 -9.21
N GLU A 482 -10.05 -3.47 -9.05
CA GLU A 482 -9.02 -3.52 -10.09
C GLU A 482 -8.57 -4.94 -10.41
N GLY A 483 -8.45 -5.81 -9.40
CA GLY A 483 -8.17 -7.24 -9.61
C GLY A 483 -9.24 -7.92 -10.45
N ARG A 484 -10.53 -7.63 -10.21
CA ARG A 484 -11.64 -8.14 -11.03
C ARG A 484 -11.57 -7.66 -12.48
N GLN A 485 -11.20 -6.40 -12.70
CA GLN A 485 -10.97 -5.85 -14.05
C GLN A 485 -9.79 -6.55 -14.75
N CYS A 486 -8.66 -6.75 -14.05
CA CYS A 486 -7.52 -7.47 -14.60
C CYS A 486 -7.88 -8.90 -15.02
N ALA A 487 -8.71 -9.59 -14.24
CA ALA A 487 -9.15 -10.96 -14.54
C ALA A 487 -9.72 -11.09 -15.96
N LYS A 488 -10.68 -10.22 -16.30
CA LYS A 488 -11.29 -10.17 -17.63
C LYS A 488 -10.25 -9.87 -18.72
N MET A 489 -9.36 -8.92 -18.47
CA MET A 489 -8.39 -8.47 -19.45
C MET A 489 -7.29 -9.50 -19.71
N MET A 490 -6.82 -10.22 -18.70
CA MET A 490 -5.87 -11.31 -18.87
C MET A 490 -6.44 -12.47 -19.68
N VAL A 491 -7.69 -12.85 -19.42
CA VAL A 491 -8.37 -13.89 -20.23
C VAL A 491 -8.50 -13.45 -21.69
N ARG A 492 -8.88 -12.19 -21.92
CA ARG A 492 -8.96 -11.62 -23.27
C ARG A 492 -7.59 -11.60 -23.94
N TYR A 493 -6.56 -11.15 -23.25
CA TYR A 493 -5.18 -11.18 -23.76
C TYR A 493 -4.77 -12.57 -24.20
N CYS A 494 -5.00 -13.60 -23.38
CA CYS A 494 -4.67 -14.99 -23.71
C CYS A 494 -5.44 -15.52 -24.93
N ARG A 495 -6.67 -15.06 -25.16
CA ARG A 495 -7.47 -15.42 -26.34
C ARG A 495 -6.99 -14.74 -27.62
N ASP A 496 -6.58 -13.48 -27.50
CA ASP A 496 -6.19 -12.66 -28.64
C ASP A 496 -4.72 -12.93 -29.06
N ASN A 497 -3.94 -13.58 -28.19
CA ASN A 497 -2.53 -13.87 -28.40
C ASN A 497 -2.24 -15.37 -28.36
N ASP A 498 -2.07 -15.96 -29.53
CA ASP A 498 -1.82 -17.40 -29.73
C ASP A 498 -0.31 -17.68 -29.89
N HIS A 499 0.50 -17.32 -28.89
CA HIS A 499 1.91 -17.66 -28.83
C HIS A 499 2.21 -18.62 -27.69
N THR A 500 3.24 -19.45 -27.85
CA THR A 500 3.75 -20.30 -26.77
C THR A 500 4.94 -19.60 -26.14
N PRO A 501 4.83 -19.15 -24.88
CA PRO A 501 5.93 -18.46 -24.23
C PRO A 501 7.11 -19.40 -23.96
N GLU A 502 8.33 -18.88 -24.13
CA GLU A 502 9.56 -19.60 -23.87
C GLU A 502 10.53 -18.76 -23.02
N ILE A 503 11.02 -19.32 -21.93
CA ILE A 503 12.00 -18.71 -21.03
C ILE A 503 13.42 -18.98 -21.59
N ALA A 504 14.29 -17.97 -21.60
CA ALA A 504 15.66 -18.11 -22.10
C ALA A 504 16.58 -18.93 -21.19
N GLN A 505 16.45 -18.73 -19.87
CA GLN A 505 17.25 -19.41 -18.86
C GLN A 505 16.67 -20.80 -18.56
N SER A 506 17.55 -21.77 -18.33
CA SER A 506 17.12 -23.07 -17.82
C SER A 506 16.62 -22.98 -16.38
N ALA A 507 15.76 -23.91 -15.99
CA ALA A 507 15.22 -23.96 -14.63
C ALA A 507 16.33 -24.14 -13.56
N GLN A 508 17.42 -24.84 -13.92
CA GLN A 508 18.58 -25.01 -13.03
C GLN A 508 19.37 -23.71 -12.86
N GLU A 509 19.61 -22.93 -13.92
CA GLU A 509 20.27 -21.61 -13.82
C GLU A 509 19.48 -20.66 -12.93
N LEU A 510 18.15 -20.63 -13.06
CA LEU A 510 17.27 -19.85 -12.21
C LEU A 510 17.33 -20.29 -10.73
N ALA A 511 17.36 -21.61 -10.50
CA ALA A 511 17.50 -22.16 -9.15
C ALA A 511 18.84 -21.81 -8.51
N ASP A 512 19.91 -21.86 -9.29
CA ASP A 512 21.26 -21.49 -8.85
C ASP A 512 21.35 -20.02 -8.46
N GLU A 513 20.71 -19.14 -9.22
CA GLU A 513 20.62 -17.71 -8.92
C GLU A 513 19.82 -17.47 -7.62
N ILE A 514 18.65 -18.09 -7.48
CA ILE A 514 17.80 -17.89 -6.30
C ILE A 514 18.49 -18.37 -5.02
N TYR A 515 19.19 -19.50 -5.09
CA TYR A 515 19.86 -20.09 -3.93
C TYR A 515 21.33 -19.62 -3.75
N ALA A 516 21.78 -18.62 -4.49
CA ALA A 516 23.11 -18.05 -4.30
C ALA A 516 23.41 -17.63 -2.83
N PRO A 517 22.48 -16.99 -2.09
CA PRO A 517 22.69 -16.68 -0.67
C PRO A 517 22.86 -17.93 0.22
N VAL A 518 22.19 -19.04 -0.14
CA VAL A 518 22.30 -20.29 0.60
C VAL A 518 23.67 -20.94 0.33
N LYS A 519 24.09 -20.99 -0.91
CA LYS A 519 25.39 -21.55 -1.32
C LYS A 519 26.53 -20.81 -0.63
N LEU A 520 26.51 -19.48 -0.65
CA LEU A 520 27.48 -18.63 0.02
C LEU A 520 27.54 -18.89 1.54
N TYR A 521 26.40 -19.01 2.19
CA TYR A 521 26.35 -19.34 3.62
C TYR A 521 26.96 -20.70 3.92
N LEU A 522 26.55 -21.74 3.19
CA LEU A 522 27.00 -23.12 3.42
C LEU A 522 28.51 -23.30 3.17
N GLU A 523 29.05 -22.57 2.18
CA GLU A 523 30.48 -22.56 1.89
C GLU A 523 31.33 -22.00 3.03
N HIS A 524 30.81 -20.98 3.74
CA HIS A 524 31.59 -20.18 4.67
C HIS A 524 31.12 -20.22 6.12
N VAL A 525 30.04 -20.92 6.45
CA VAL A 525 29.47 -20.92 7.81
C VAL A 525 30.48 -21.34 8.90
N GLY A 526 31.38 -22.23 8.58
CA GLY A 526 32.44 -22.69 9.50
C GLY A 526 33.68 -21.77 9.65
N ALA A 527 33.76 -20.69 8.86
CA ALA A 527 34.89 -19.75 8.91
C ALA A 527 34.87 -18.81 10.13
N SER A 528 33.80 -18.83 10.92
CA SER A 528 33.65 -18.05 12.14
C SER A 528 33.03 -18.90 13.25
N THR A 529 33.38 -18.58 14.51
CA THR A 529 32.77 -19.21 15.70
C THR A 529 31.33 -18.72 15.93
N HIS A 530 30.90 -17.67 15.24
CA HIS A 530 29.55 -17.08 15.32
C HIS A 530 29.01 -16.82 13.93
N ALA A 531 27.87 -17.44 13.57
CA ALA A 531 27.29 -17.35 12.24
C ALA A 531 26.86 -15.93 11.82
N ASP A 532 26.52 -15.06 12.78
CA ASP A 532 26.11 -13.68 12.50
C ASP A 532 27.30 -12.71 12.34
N VAL A 533 28.52 -13.16 12.62
CA VAL A 533 29.75 -12.39 12.46
C VAL A 533 30.74 -13.21 11.62
N ASN A 534 30.60 -13.08 10.31
CA ASN A 534 31.44 -13.82 9.35
C ASN A 534 32.04 -12.84 8.33
N PRO A 535 33.35 -12.94 8.02
CA PRO A 535 33.97 -12.02 7.05
C PRO A 535 33.59 -12.28 5.59
N ASN A 536 32.98 -13.43 5.29
CA ASN A 536 32.69 -13.87 3.93
C ASN A 536 31.23 -13.63 3.50
N TYR A 537 30.35 -13.34 4.43
CA TYR A 537 28.96 -12.99 4.15
C TYR A 537 28.36 -12.05 5.19
N CYS A 538 27.28 -11.36 4.84
CA CYS A 538 26.48 -10.59 5.76
C CYS A 538 25.06 -11.19 5.90
N LYS A 539 24.42 -10.95 7.04
CA LYS A 539 23.04 -11.40 7.26
C LYS A 539 22.04 -10.41 6.65
N PRO A 540 20.91 -10.91 6.11
CA PRO A 540 19.86 -10.05 5.52
C PRO A 540 19.36 -8.96 6.47
N ALA A 541 19.34 -9.24 7.78
CA ALA A 541 18.96 -8.25 8.80
C ALA A 541 19.87 -7.02 8.80
N GLY A 542 21.19 -7.20 8.62
CA GLY A 542 22.16 -6.11 8.54
C GLY A 542 21.95 -5.22 7.32
N ILE A 543 21.72 -5.81 6.16
CA ILE A 543 21.43 -5.09 4.92
C ILE A 543 20.16 -4.25 5.05
N MET A 544 19.08 -4.82 5.61
CA MET A 544 17.84 -4.07 5.81
C MET A 544 18.03 -2.86 6.72
N MET A 545 18.79 -3.00 7.82
CA MET A 545 19.06 -1.88 8.73
C MET A 545 19.87 -0.77 8.07
N ARG A 546 20.87 -1.11 7.25
CA ARG A 546 21.66 -0.13 6.48
C ARG A 546 20.81 0.59 5.43
N LEU A 547 19.95 -0.14 4.71
CA LEU A 547 19.03 0.43 3.74
C LEU A 547 18.11 1.46 4.41
N MET A 548 17.42 1.07 5.48
CA MET A 548 16.51 1.95 6.19
C MET A 548 17.21 3.20 6.71
N LYS A 549 18.46 3.08 7.19
CA LYS A 549 19.25 4.22 7.67
C LYS A 549 19.62 5.17 6.53
N ALA A 550 20.14 4.64 5.42
CA ALA A 550 20.51 5.46 4.26
C ALA A 550 19.31 6.23 3.71
N THR A 551 18.20 5.56 3.52
CA THR A 551 16.98 6.17 3.00
C THR A 551 16.40 7.21 3.98
N ASP A 552 16.39 6.93 5.28
CA ASP A 552 15.84 7.84 6.30
C ASP A 552 16.67 9.13 6.41
N GLU A 553 17.98 9.02 6.44
CA GLU A 553 18.87 10.16 6.65
C GLU A 553 19.08 11.02 5.37
N TYR A 554 19.06 10.41 4.19
CA TYR A 554 19.39 11.10 2.94
C TYR A 554 18.21 11.22 1.98
N GLY A 555 17.26 10.29 2.01
CA GLY A 555 16.04 10.32 1.19
C GLY A 555 14.90 11.15 1.80
N GLY A 556 15.14 11.86 2.89
CA GLY A 556 14.13 12.69 3.54
C GLY A 556 13.14 11.88 4.37
N GLY A 557 13.63 11.08 5.31
CA GLY A 557 12.80 10.35 6.26
C GLY A 557 12.56 11.10 7.56
N VAL A 558 12.20 10.36 8.59
CA VAL A 558 11.84 10.89 9.90
C VAL A 558 12.98 11.67 10.56
N ALA A 559 14.23 11.17 10.42
CA ALA A 559 15.41 11.80 11.02
C ALA A 559 15.63 13.25 10.54
N THR A 560 15.12 13.60 9.36
CA THR A 560 15.29 14.93 8.76
C THR A 560 13.99 15.72 8.67
N TYR A 561 12.94 15.32 9.38
CA TYR A 561 11.59 15.86 9.21
C TYR A 561 11.14 15.86 7.75
N TYR A 562 11.42 14.74 7.06
CA TYR A 562 11.08 14.50 5.64
C TYR A 562 11.78 15.43 4.64
N MET A 563 12.84 16.14 5.08
CA MET A 563 13.59 17.06 4.23
C MET A 563 14.75 16.36 3.55
N THR A 564 14.94 16.66 2.26
CA THR A 564 16.09 16.23 1.44
C THR A 564 16.51 17.33 0.49
N SER A 565 17.56 17.10 -0.28
CA SER A 565 18.07 17.97 -1.33
C SER A 565 18.77 17.15 -2.41
N GLY A 566 19.04 17.74 -3.57
CA GLY A 566 19.78 17.05 -4.64
C GLY A 566 21.13 16.48 -4.16
N LYS A 567 21.83 17.21 -3.28
CA LYS A 567 23.07 16.74 -2.67
C LYS A 567 22.87 15.50 -1.79
N LEU A 568 21.87 15.54 -0.91
CA LEU A 568 21.58 14.40 -0.02
C LEU A 568 21.09 13.19 -0.81
N LEU A 569 20.27 13.40 -1.83
CA LEU A 569 19.80 12.34 -2.72
C LEU A 569 20.98 11.69 -3.48
N GLY A 570 21.98 12.49 -3.92
CA GLY A 570 23.20 11.97 -4.52
C GLY A 570 23.96 11.04 -3.57
N ILE A 571 24.17 11.47 -2.31
CA ILE A 571 24.78 10.62 -1.27
C ILE A 571 23.94 9.35 -1.04
N CYS A 572 22.61 9.45 -1.04
CA CYS A 572 21.75 8.29 -0.91
C CYS A 572 21.99 7.28 -2.04
N MET A 573 22.13 7.75 -3.28
CA MET A 573 22.42 6.89 -4.44
C MET A 573 23.78 6.20 -4.30
N ASP A 574 24.83 6.92 -3.90
CA ASP A 574 26.14 6.32 -3.64
C ASP A 574 26.07 5.22 -2.57
N LEU A 575 25.32 5.47 -1.49
CA LEU A 575 25.11 4.46 -0.43
C LEU A 575 24.30 3.26 -0.91
N LEU A 576 23.33 3.46 -1.82
CA LEU A 576 22.55 2.36 -2.41
C LEU A 576 23.41 1.50 -3.33
N GLU A 577 24.35 2.08 -4.06
CA GLU A 577 25.30 1.34 -4.89
C GLU A 577 26.19 0.44 -4.03
N MET A 578 26.84 0.99 -3.00
CA MET A 578 27.62 0.22 -2.03
C MET A 578 26.77 -0.87 -1.36
N LEU A 579 25.53 -0.55 -1.03
CA LEU A 579 24.64 -1.51 -0.39
C LEU A 579 24.23 -2.66 -1.34
N ARG A 580 24.15 -2.39 -2.63
CA ARG A 580 23.89 -3.41 -3.65
C ARG A 580 25.07 -4.39 -3.76
N GLU A 581 26.29 -3.88 -3.72
CA GLU A 581 27.52 -4.72 -3.65
C GLU A 581 27.51 -5.58 -2.41
N ASP A 582 27.26 -5.01 -1.23
CA ASP A 582 27.16 -5.74 0.03
C ASP A 582 26.00 -6.76 0.02
N ALA A 583 24.88 -6.43 -0.63
CA ALA A 583 23.73 -7.32 -0.71
C ALA A 583 24.05 -8.59 -1.53
N ALA A 584 24.92 -8.51 -2.52
CA ALA A 584 25.41 -9.68 -3.25
C ALA A 584 26.13 -10.69 -2.34
N LEU A 585 26.59 -10.24 -1.18
CA LEU A 585 27.25 -11.06 -0.16
C LEU A 585 26.30 -11.51 0.97
N MET A 586 24.99 -11.43 0.80
CA MET A 586 24.05 -11.94 1.80
C MET A 586 24.13 -13.47 1.89
N GLY A 587 24.29 -13.99 3.11
CA GLY A 587 24.24 -15.41 3.41
C GLY A 587 22.93 -15.81 4.09
N ALA A 588 22.32 -16.92 3.66
CA ALA A 588 21.07 -17.45 4.20
C ALA A 588 21.24 -18.90 4.67
N GLY A 589 21.09 -19.16 5.95
CA GLY A 589 21.21 -20.49 6.52
C GLY A 589 19.91 -21.28 6.56
N ASP A 590 18.78 -20.60 6.34
CA ASP A 590 17.46 -21.23 6.25
C ASP A 590 16.56 -20.50 5.23
N LEU A 591 15.42 -21.10 4.93
CA LEU A 591 14.46 -20.57 3.96
C LEU A 591 13.85 -19.21 4.38
N HIS A 592 13.78 -18.94 5.68
CA HIS A 592 13.32 -17.64 6.16
C HIS A 592 14.36 -16.55 5.89
N GLU A 593 15.64 -16.84 6.12
CA GLU A 593 16.72 -15.91 5.77
C GLU A 593 16.83 -15.71 4.26
N LEU A 594 16.63 -16.76 3.46
CA LEU A 594 16.57 -16.66 2.00
C LEU A 594 15.44 -15.73 1.56
N MET A 595 14.27 -15.87 2.16
CA MET A 595 13.14 -14.95 1.91
C MET A 595 13.51 -13.51 2.25
N ARG A 596 14.19 -13.26 3.39
CA ARG A 596 14.64 -11.92 3.79
C ARG A 596 15.70 -11.35 2.86
N ALA A 597 16.60 -12.18 2.32
CA ALA A 597 17.57 -11.75 1.34
C ALA A 597 16.87 -11.22 0.06
N TRP A 598 15.93 -11.97 -0.49
CA TRP A 598 15.18 -11.56 -1.68
C TRP A 598 14.28 -10.35 -1.44
N GLU A 599 13.67 -10.22 -0.25
CA GLU A 599 12.95 -9.00 0.14
C GLU A 599 13.88 -7.77 0.15
N ASN A 600 15.13 -7.92 0.58
CA ASN A 600 16.09 -6.82 0.57
C ASN A 600 16.55 -6.44 -0.84
N TYR A 601 16.77 -7.42 -1.73
CA TYR A 601 17.02 -7.11 -3.15
C TYR A 601 15.88 -6.26 -3.74
N HIS A 602 14.64 -6.64 -3.47
CA HIS A 602 13.49 -5.86 -3.94
C HIS A 602 13.41 -4.46 -3.31
N ARG A 603 13.68 -4.33 -2.01
CA ARG A 603 13.67 -3.03 -1.34
C ARG A 603 14.73 -2.08 -1.89
N ILE A 604 15.94 -2.57 -2.15
CA ILE A 604 17.03 -1.76 -2.71
C ILE A 604 16.62 -1.20 -4.07
N TRP A 605 16.06 -2.01 -4.95
CA TRP A 605 15.55 -1.60 -6.26
C TRP A 605 14.41 -0.57 -6.14
N CYS A 606 13.46 -0.84 -5.26
CA CYS A 606 12.33 0.04 -5.00
C CYS A 606 12.79 1.42 -4.50
N VAL A 607 13.74 1.44 -3.56
CA VAL A 607 14.31 2.68 -3.03
C VAL A 607 15.11 3.42 -4.09
N GLU A 608 15.87 2.73 -4.93
CA GLU A 608 16.57 3.37 -6.04
C GLU A 608 15.60 4.10 -6.97
N ALA A 609 14.53 3.45 -7.41
CA ALA A 609 13.50 4.09 -8.23
C ALA A 609 12.89 5.30 -7.52
N HIS A 610 12.60 5.19 -6.22
CA HIS A 610 12.08 6.28 -5.39
C HIS A 610 13.03 7.48 -5.37
N ILE A 611 14.30 7.26 -5.07
CA ILE A 611 15.30 8.34 -4.98
C ILE A 611 15.53 9.01 -6.34
N ARG A 612 15.59 8.22 -7.44
CA ARG A 612 15.71 8.76 -8.81
C ARG A 612 14.55 9.68 -9.17
N HIS A 613 13.32 9.31 -8.81
CA HIS A 613 12.15 10.15 -9.07
C HIS A 613 12.15 11.43 -8.24
N ILE A 614 12.47 11.39 -6.94
CA ILE A 614 12.60 12.59 -6.11
C ILE A 614 13.71 13.50 -6.66
N GLN A 615 14.82 12.92 -7.11
CA GLN A 615 15.94 13.66 -7.68
C GLN A 615 15.56 14.35 -9.00
N PHE A 616 14.80 13.66 -9.85
CA PHE A 616 14.33 14.17 -11.13
C PHE A 616 13.28 15.29 -10.98
N ARG A 617 12.37 15.21 -9.97
CA ARG A 617 11.33 16.21 -9.72
C ARG A 617 11.87 17.39 -8.91
N GLU A 618 12.05 18.52 -9.55
CA GLU A 618 12.63 19.74 -8.96
C GLU A 618 11.55 20.66 -8.38
N GLU A 619 10.72 20.14 -7.48
CA GLU A 619 9.69 20.86 -6.72
C GLU A 619 9.37 20.15 -5.40
N SER A 620 8.59 20.78 -4.50
CA SER A 620 8.01 20.19 -3.28
C SER A 620 6.49 20.14 -3.40
N ARG A 621 5.99 19.24 -4.25
CA ARG A 621 4.53 19.10 -4.50
C ARG A 621 3.76 18.47 -3.34
N TYR A 622 4.38 17.56 -2.61
CA TYR A 622 3.72 16.80 -1.55
C TYR A 622 4.33 17.13 -0.18
N PRO A 623 4.19 18.39 0.32
CA PRO A 623 4.76 18.78 1.60
C PRO A 623 4.13 17.95 2.72
N GLY A 624 4.98 17.54 3.69
CA GLY A 624 4.55 16.62 4.74
C GLY A 624 4.79 15.14 4.39
N PHE A 625 4.85 14.76 3.12
CA PHE A 625 5.38 13.47 2.71
C PHE A 625 6.87 13.55 2.41
N TYR A 626 7.35 14.62 1.73
CA TYR A 626 8.76 15.00 1.65
C TYR A 626 8.90 16.48 1.26
N TYR A 627 10.09 17.01 1.48
CA TYR A 627 10.46 18.39 1.12
C TYR A 627 11.78 18.39 0.37
N ARG A 628 11.84 19.09 -0.76
CA ARG A 628 13.08 19.44 -1.46
C ARG A 628 13.53 20.82 -0.95
N SER A 629 14.54 20.85 -0.08
CA SER A 629 15.05 22.13 0.47
C SER A 629 15.68 23.04 -0.58
N ASP A 630 16.13 22.46 -1.67
CA ASP A 630 16.65 23.16 -2.85
C ASP A 630 15.54 23.64 -3.81
N PHE A 631 14.35 23.02 -3.77
CA PHE A 631 13.15 23.38 -4.53
C PHE A 631 11.91 23.37 -3.61
N PRO A 632 11.77 24.38 -2.73
CA PRO A 632 10.80 24.29 -1.62
C PRO A 632 9.33 24.52 -2.02
N ASN A 633 9.06 25.01 -3.22
CA ASN A 633 7.74 25.41 -3.67
C ASN A 633 7.12 24.36 -4.61
N VAL A 634 5.79 24.40 -4.74
CA VAL A 634 5.04 23.76 -5.82
C VAL A 634 5.25 24.57 -7.09
N ASP A 635 5.49 23.92 -8.21
CA ASP A 635 5.69 24.53 -9.52
C ASP A 635 4.78 23.86 -10.55
N ASP A 636 3.54 24.34 -10.64
CA ASP A 636 2.54 23.80 -11.57
C ASP A 636 2.90 24.08 -13.04
N GLU A 637 3.66 25.13 -13.32
CA GLU A 637 4.04 25.46 -14.68
C GLU A 637 4.98 24.41 -15.29
N ASN A 638 5.97 23.96 -14.51
CA ASN A 638 7.00 23.03 -15.00
C ASN A 638 6.76 21.57 -14.56
N TRP A 639 6.05 21.32 -13.45
CA TRP A 639 6.00 20.04 -12.78
C TRP A 639 4.60 19.48 -12.54
N LYS A 640 3.52 20.10 -13.04
CA LYS A 640 2.20 19.45 -13.06
C LYS A 640 2.16 18.37 -14.13
N CYS A 641 2.96 17.34 -13.92
CA CYS A 641 3.13 16.19 -14.83
C CYS A 641 3.38 14.92 -14.03
N PHE A 642 3.13 13.78 -14.66
CA PHE A 642 3.65 12.51 -14.14
C PHE A 642 5.16 12.46 -14.36
N VAL A 643 5.87 11.91 -13.40
CA VAL A 643 7.24 11.46 -13.58
C VAL A 643 7.20 9.96 -13.82
N ASN A 644 7.67 9.54 -14.97
CA ASN A 644 7.79 8.13 -15.34
C ASN A 644 9.26 7.74 -15.41
N SER A 645 9.57 6.48 -15.11
CA SER A 645 10.89 5.91 -15.33
C SER A 645 10.81 4.49 -15.91
N THR A 646 11.74 4.17 -16.76
CA THR A 646 11.89 2.82 -17.33
C THR A 646 13.32 2.36 -17.15
N PHE A 647 13.49 1.14 -16.67
CA PHE A 647 14.75 0.43 -16.65
C PHE A 647 14.85 -0.44 -17.91
N ASP A 648 15.93 -0.30 -18.64
CA ASP A 648 16.20 -1.16 -19.79
C ASP A 648 17.00 -2.39 -19.31
N PRO A 649 16.42 -3.60 -19.34
CA PRO A 649 17.12 -4.80 -18.88
C PRO A 649 18.31 -5.22 -19.76
N LYS A 650 18.46 -4.65 -20.97
CA LYS A 650 19.57 -4.94 -21.88
C LYS A 650 20.79 -4.06 -21.62
N THR A 651 20.56 -2.78 -21.32
CA THR A 651 21.64 -1.79 -21.08
C THR A 651 21.87 -1.52 -19.59
N GLU A 652 20.95 -1.98 -18.72
CA GLU A 652 20.92 -1.71 -17.28
C GLU A 652 20.83 -0.22 -16.93
N GLU A 653 20.24 0.57 -17.81
CA GLU A 653 20.11 2.01 -17.66
C GLU A 653 18.68 2.42 -17.28
N TRP A 654 18.58 3.45 -16.46
CA TRP A 654 17.32 4.11 -16.11
C TRP A 654 17.10 5.35 -16.97
N LYS A 655 15.90 5.48 -17.51
CA LYS A 655 15.42 6.70 -18.16
C LYS A 655 14.25 7.28 -17.40
N CYS A 656 14.34 8.56 -17.00
CA CYS A 656 13.23 9.32 -16.44
C CYS A 656 12.66 10.29 -17.48
N GLU A 657 11.35 10.51 -17.46
CA GLU A 657 10.66 11.43 -18.37
C GLU A 657 9.42 12.05 -17.72
N LYS A 658 9.02 13.20 -18.24
CA LYS A 658 7.77 13.87 -17.88
C LYS A 658 6.65 13.41 -18.81
N VAL A 659 5.50 13.08 -18.26
CA VAL A 659 4.29 12.78 -19.02
C VAL A 659 3.19 13.75 -18.62
N GLU A 660 2.52 14.35 -19.61
CA GLU A 660 1.46 15.33 -19.42
C GLU A 660 0.30 14.78 -18.58
N VAL A 661 -0.26 15.59 -17.69
CA VAL A 661 -1.52 15.28 -16.99
C VAL A 661 -2.68 15.74 -17.84
N VAL A 662 -3.66 14.85 -18.07
CA VAL A 662 -4.89 15.14 -18.77
C VAL A 662 -6.08 14.98 -17.86
N ASN A 663 -6.80 16.04 -17.61
CA ASN A 663 -8.04 16.02 -16.86
C ASN A 663 -9.21 15.74 -17.77
N ILE A 664 -10.08 14.80 -17.41
CA ILE A 664 -11.29 14.43 -18.16
C ILE A 664 -12.57 14.98 -17.51
N VAL A 665 -12.54 15.22 -16.21
CA VAL A 665 -13.64 15.85 -15.47
C VAL A 665 -13.37 17.34 -15.37
N GLU A 666 -14.44 18.15 -15.52
CA GLU A 666 -14.33 19.62 -15.44
C GLU A 666 -13.62 20.06 -14.16
N THR A 667 -12.73 21.03 -14.32
CA THR A 667 -11.97 21.60 -13.22
C THR A 667 -12.75 22.74 -12.59
N ASP A 668 -13.33 22.51 -11.43
CA ASP A 668 -13.71 23.61 -10.56
C ASP A 668 -12.44 24.23 -9.96
N PRO A 669 -12.35 25.56 -9.87
CA PRO A 669 -11.15 26.20 -9.32
C PRO A 669 -10.87 25.86 -7.85
N TRP A 670 -11.75 25.11 -7.19
CA TRP A 670 -11.70 24.79 -5.76
C TRP A 670 -11.63 23.29 -5.45
N LEU A 671 -11.50 22.45 -6.47
CA LEU A 671 -11.43 21.00 -6.29
C LEU A 671 -10.29 20.39 -7.10
#